data_6229f87feb3cb269911496375d2a434d
#
_entry.id   6229f87feb3cb269911496375d2a434d
#
_cell.length_a   1.000
_cell.length_b   1.000
_cell.length_c   1.000
_cell.angle_alpha   90.00
_cell.angle_beta   90.00
_cell.angle_gamma   90.00
#
_symmetry.space_group_name_H-M   'P 1'
#
loop_
_entity.id
_entity.type
_entity.pdbx_description
1 polymer ?
#
loop_
_entity_poly.entity_id
_entity_poly.type
_entity_poly.pdbx_seq_one_letter_code
_entity_poly.pdbx_strand_id
1 'polypeptide(L)'
;MAAMALTAVVPSVAKASMLSAAPTAEGENQQLKAGVYFIVNDKRQPGTDLHVYVDESGLHGRNYTSLATDYSNAFLLHAKGDKYTIQSLKDGKYVQNVNGNSVPYKTGNDAHKFQIVYQSQSSGTGKSYFNIYNDQVGGNQFCWHLDAQRNVVRWYPLRDNGRTALGPSEFRLDPVTTLSKQQVLDRLAELTKIVDPRKDLNKYYQIVSDTYGRAMREDYIVGELSTGGFVDTDYSYCWKLVKLGSGRYTFQNAVTGKYIAQQNGQTSRYYTTSEEQGNGFEFNLNESDPYVLTFEMVDAYNVGIHCAESQGYHPVGWYVNNEANKWVFKVATIDQAKLKEQQEAYKARVDLTRNVDKYATAVAKYFTNSAATEVTAEVKNMTDAALKAKMNADKLPQGLQEVVLKIKNQSWTVYPSGRNWEKQFRIAAYKAYSENNYNAWARSMGIGYDYGSMTNPTGVTARDGEDLFVFLGDDIPQDATVQIELVPLGTRSAGKYYSLKKGLNIILNQGENNVFVNYIGRTYDNGKYLRDYKPMNIHIEGGKVNGYFDLTKGNTNEDWQKMQSDGLVWAKAFNMKGELVVMNMPSQACKDYTPVHMKELIEIWNSIVQREDDLMGFRADKRDKCNNVLNATAVDHGYMYATTGGTYYNYNTLGDVLNYDKMKWGNGTLWGPAHEFGHNHQQLFNTAGMTEISVNMYSNMVMFTSGRVTSRSENCSYTDVDGKKYDGVCESAVATYADRFANKKKWFEYGTWGTTQMYYKLYLMFHATGLDDQFWHKCLDYLRLHRLEGQGTANCQGQKDYLLFAMACSYAAKQDLSSFFEAWGHFYDVNGSVIGDYSNTTMYTTRAQWMEAKKFMQKYPKGPANNMIFIDDHIRRTPAIFPGAAPGTMREDFNGAVRVGTMGDFGSWDQFKKDSLGTGWAVVKEEKTVNGRRTYTMEAKNSHVVGFKIYNSKGQLIYFANTKT
;
A
#
# COMPACT_ATOMS: atom_id res chain seq x y z
N MET A 1 10.11 -23.98 -9.15
CA MET A 1 11.44 -23.48 -9.55
C MET A 1 11.36 -23.04 -11.00
N ALA A 2 11.22 -21.77 -11.25
CA ALA A 2 11.49 -21.15 -12.55
C ALA A 2 12.04 -19.76 -12.26
N ALA A 3 13.32 -19.56 -12.53
CA ALA A 3 14.02 -18.31 -12.40
C ALA A 3 13.51 -17.33 -13.48
N MET A 4 12.93 -16.22 -13.09
CA MET A 4 12.72 -15.07 -13.97
C MET A 4 13.99 -14.23 -13.98
N ALA A 5 14.71 -14.28 -15.09
CA ALA A 5 15.76 -13.33 -15.39
C ALA A 5 15.14 -11.97 -15.73
N LEU A 6 15.28 -10.99 -14.85
CA LEU A 6 15.03 -9.59 -15.21
C LEU A 6 16.28 -9.05 -15.89
N THR A 7 16.17 -8.76 -17.17
CA THR A 7 17.16 -7.98 -17.91
C THR A 7 17.10 -6.51 -17.44
N ALA A 8 18.23 -6.02 -16.97
CA ALA A 8 18.41 -4.62 -16.60
C ALA A 8 18.20 -3.72 -17.83
N VAL A 9 17.21 -2.83 -17.76
CA VAL A 9 17.08 -1.71 -18.70
C VAL A 9 17.71 -0.48 -18.06
N VAL A 10 18.74 0.01 -18.69
CA VAL A 10 19.38 1.31 -18.39
C VAL A 10 18.34 2.41 -18.61
N PRO A 11 18.13 3.34 -17.68
CA PRO A 11 17.18 4.42 -17.90
C PRO A 11 17.73 5.39 -18.96
N SER A 12 17.04 5.44 -20.09
CA SER A 12 17.22 6.50 -21.06
C SER A 12 16.64 7.80 -20.52
N VAL A 13 17.43 8.84 -20.59
CA VAL A 13 17.12 10.22 -20.23
C VAL A 13 15.79 10.65 -20.87
N ALA A 14 14.76 10.85 -20.06
CA ALA A 14 13.52 11.48 -20.50
C ALA A 14 13.78 12.96 -20.79
N LYS A 15 13.50 13.38 -22.02
CA LYS A 15 13.50 14.79 -22.41
C LYS A 15 12.41 15.53 -21.64
N ALA A 16 12.83 16.48 -20.82
CA ALA A 16 11.95 17.45 -20.19
C ALA A 16 11.24 18.29 -21.26
N SER A 17 9.91 18.35 -21.16
CA SER A 17 9.11 19.29 -21.94
C SER A 17 9.42 20.74 -21.54
N MET A 18 9.54 21.58 -22.52
CA MET A 18 9.88 23.00 -22.42
C MET A 18 8.94 23.75 -21.47
N LEU A 19 9.49 24.20 -20.35
CA LEU A 19 8.99 25.41 -19.67
C LEU A 19 9.77 26.62 -20.21
N SER A 20 9.07 27.65 -20.55
CA SER A 20 9.58 28.90 -21.14
C SER A 20 10.80 29.40 -20.38
N ALA A 21 11.88 29.61 -21.12
CA ALA A 21 13.16 30.06 -20.62
C ALA A 21 13.05 31.43 -19.92
N ALA A 22 13.52 31.48 -18.69
CA ALA A 22 14.04 32.72 -18.13
C ALA A 22 15.37 33.09 -18.85
N PRO A 23 15.74 34.33 -18.97
CA PRO A 23 16.91 34.75 -19.75
C PRO A 23 18.18 34.12 -19.22
N THR A 24 18.90 33.40 -20.07
CA THR A 24 20.22 32.85 -19.81
C THR A 24 21.21 34.00 -19.76
N ALA A 25 21.68 34.34 -18.55
CA ALA A 25 23.00 34.95 -18.41
C ALA A 25 24.04 33.82 -18.48
N GLU A 26 24.93 33.86 -19.42
CA GLU A 26 26.14 33.03 -19.48
C GLU A 26 26.97 33.28 -18.23
N GLY A 27 26.84 32.43 -17.24
CA GLY A 27 27.68 32.30 -16.08
C GLY A 27 27.67 30.82 -15.70
N GLU A 28 28.83 30.19 -15.69
CA GLU A 28 29.05 28.81 -15.33
C GLU A 28 28.28 28.49 -14.06
N ASN A 29 27.43 27.44 -14.08
CA ASN A 29 26.82 26.84 -12.91
C ASN A 29 27.95 26.35 -11.98
N GLN A 30 28.40 27.17 -11.07
CA GLN A 30 29.36 26.79 -10.04
C GLN A 30 28.67 25.82 -9.10
N GLN A 31 28.85 24.53 -9.34
CA GLN A 31 28.41 23.49 -8.42
C GLN A 31 29.17 23.66 -7.10
N LEU A 32 28.42 23.97 -6.04
CA LEU A 32 28.99 24.12 -4.69
C LEU A 32 29.58 22.76 -4.25
N LYS A 33 30.79 22.79 -3.72
CA LYS A 33 31.43 21.59 -3.18
C LYS A 33 30.88 21.32 -1.78
N ALA A 34 30.83 20.03 -1.40
CA ALA A 34 30.59 19.66 -0.01
C ALA A 34 31.60 20.35 0.90
N GLY A 35 31.13 20.98 1.96
CA GLY A 35 31.99 21.78 2.85
C GLY A 35 31.20 22.58 3.87
N VAL A 36 31.93 23.18 4.79
CA VAL A 36 31.34 24.06 5.81
C VAL A 36 31.29 25.49 5.30
N TYR A 37 30.11 26.07 5.44
CA TYR A 37 29.83 27.43 4.96
C TYR A 37 29.18 28.29 6.05
N PHE A 38 29.47 29.57 6.03
CA PHE A 38 28.58 30.57 6.55
C PHE A 38 27.55 30.90 5.47
N ILE A 39 26.28 30.92 5.85
CA ILE A 39 25.18 31.35 4.98
C ILE A 39 24.88 32.78 5.35
N VAL A 40 25.19 33.73 4.48
CA VAL A 40 25.24 35.17 4.80
C VAL A 40 24.29 35.96 3.90
N ASN A 41 23.51 36.83 4.49
CA ASN A 41 22.73 37.84 3.77
C ASN A 41 23.24 39.23 4.11
N ASP A 42 23.85 39.93 3.13
CA ASP A 42 24.34 41.30 3.25
C ASP A 42 23.46 42.34 2.51
N LYS A 43 22.38 41.86 1.87
CA LYS A 43 21.42 42.65 1.13
C LYS A 43 20.22 43.09 1.97
N ARG A 44 19.92 42.36 3.03
CA ARG A 44 18.84 42.69 3.96
C ARG A 44 19.12 43.98 4.71
N GLN A 45 20.37 44.15 5.15
CA GLN A 45 20.86 45.32 5.81
C GLN A 45 22.22 45.69 5.17
N PRO A 46 22.21 46.61 4.18
CA PRO A 46 23.45 46.98 3.46
C PRO A 46 24.55 47.39 4.39
N GLY A 47 25.74 46.85 4.17
CA GLY A 47 26.92 47.10 5.01
C GLY A 47 27.02 46.23 6.27
N THR A 48 26.08 45.29 6.48
CA THR A 48 26.12 44.34 7.59
C THR A 48 25.99 42.93 7.07
N ASP A 49 26.96 42.07 7.34
CA ASP A 49 26.95 40.67 7.04
C ASP A 49 26.09 39.93 8.10
N LEU A 50 24.84 39.61 7.76
CA LEU A 50 23.95 38.85 8.62
C LEU A 50 24.14 37.35 8.34
N HIS A 51 24.87 36.67 9.21
CA HIS A 51 25.03 35.23 9.16
C HIS A 51 23.74 34.52 9.63
N VAL A 52 23.27 33.54 8.90
CA VAL A 52 22.25 32.64 9.39
C VAL A 52 22.83 31.84 10.56
N TYR A 53 22.07 31.71 11.62
CA TYR A 53 22.45 30.92 12.80
C TYR A 53 21.24 30.14 13.32
N VAL A 54 21.50 29.09 14.07
CA VAL A 54 20.49 28.21 14.65
C VAL A 54 20.35 28.49 16.14
N ASP A 55 19.10 28.66 16.60
CA ASP A 55 18.76 28.63 18.03
C ASP A 55 17.55 27.72 18.28
N GLU A 56 17.00 27.73 19.48
CA GLU A 56 15.85 26.90 19.87
C GLU A 56 14.56 27.23 19.08
N SER A 57 14.44 28.44 18.57
CA SER A 57 13.27 28.92 17.83
C SER A 57 13.39 28.70 16.32
N GLY A 58 14.58 28.42 15.80
CA GLY A 58 14.82 28.11 14.38
C GLY A 58 16.04 28.83 13.79
N LEU A 59 15.96 29.16 12.49
CA LEU A 59 17.01 29.85 11.75
C LEU A 59 16.79 31.38 11.75
N HIS A 60 17.81 32.10 12.15
CA HIS A 60 17.80 33.57 12.25
C HIS A 60 19.06 34.21 11.65
N GLY A 61 18.97 35.48 11.30
CA GLY A 61 20.13 36.27 10.87
C GLY A 61 20.69 37.11 12.02
N ARG A 62 22.03 37.10 12.20
CA ARG A 62 22.73 37.92 13.18
C ARG A 62 24.10 38.35 12.63
N ASN A 63 24.57 39.52 13.04
CA ASN A 63 25.91 39.93 12.68
C ASN A 63 26.95 39.12 13.47
N TYR A 64 27.74 38.35 12.73
CA TYR A 64 28.89 37.59 13.23
C TYR A 64 30.11 38.03 12.40
N THR A 65 31.25 38.23 13.06
CA THR A 65 32.53 38.54 12.40
C THR A 65 33.44 37.32 12.24
N SER A 66 33.06 36.20 12.86
CA SER A 66 33.82 34.96 12.86
C SER A 66 32.92 33.76 13.20
N LEU A 67 33.50 32.57 13.24
CA LEU A 67 32.85 31.37 13.72
C LEU A 67 32.38 31.50 15.16
N ALA A 68 31.10 31.23 15.41
CA ALA A 68 30.56 31.21 16.77
C ALA A 68 31.18 30.08 17.60
N THR A 69 31.40 30.31 18.89
CA THR A 69 32.02 29.35 19.78
C THR A 69 31.19 28.07 19.95
N ASP A 70 29.87 28.18 19.76
CA ASP A 70 28.92 27.06 19.78
C ASP A 70 28.61 26.50 18.38
N TYR A 71 29.31 26.95 17.35
CA TYR A 71 29.13 26.61 15.94
C TYR A 71 27.73 26.96 15.37
N SER A 72 26.94 27.79 16.02
CA SER A 72 25.57 28.09 15.64
C SER A 72 25.40 28.70 14.25
N ASN A 73 26.44 29.39 13.72
CA ASN A 73 26.45 30.04 12.41
C ASN A 73 27.20 29.23 11.33
N ALA A 74 27.55 27.98 11.59
CA ALA A 74 28.26 27.14 10.64
C ALA A 74 27.38 25.96 10.16
N PHE A 75 27.28 25.84 8.85
CA PHE A 75 26.47 24.84 8.21
C PHE A 75 27.33 23.99 7.25
N LEU A 76 27.17 22.67 7.36
CA LEU A 76 27.78 21.72 6.45
C LEU A 76 26.81 21.42 5.31
N LEU A 77 27.26 21.69 4.07
CA LEU A 77 26.52 21.33 2.85
C LEU A 77 27.00 19.97 2.36
N HIS A 78 26.08 19.05 2.21
CA HIS A 78 26.31 17.74 1.61
C HIS A 78 25.72 17.73 0.21
N ALA A 79 26.53 17.43 -0.81
CA ALA A 79 26.03 17.30 -2.17
C ALA A 79 25.24 15.99 -2.36
N LYS A 80 24.04 16.07 -2.93
CA LYS A 80 23.15 14.93 -3.25
C LYS A 80 22.66 15.05 -4.70
N GLY A 81 23.54 14.76 -5.64
CA GLY A 81 23.32 15.01 -7.07
C GLY A 81 23.38 16.50 -7.37
N ASP A 82 22.31 17.07 -7.89
CA ASP A 82 22.12 18.50 -8.17
C ASP A 82 21.54 19.30 -6.98
N LYS A 83 21.33 18.64 -5.83
CA LYS A 83 20.75 19.21 -4.61
C LYS A 83 21.68 19.07 -3.43
N TYR A 84 21.29 19.68 -2.32
CA TYR A 84 22.11 19.72 -1.10
C TYR A 84 21.26 19.45 0.12
N THR A 85 21.80 18.72 1.10
CA THR A 85 21.29 18.75 2.47
C THR A 85 22.16 19.70 3.29
N ILE A 86 21.54 20.42 4.23
CA ILE A 86 22.19 21.47 5.03
C ILE A 86 22.16 21.03 6.49
N GLN A 87 23.33 20.71 7.07
CA GLN A 87 23.47 20.25 8.44
C GLN A 87 24.10 21.30 9.33
N SER A 88 23.50 21.59 10.47
CA SER A 88 24.03 22.51 11.48
C SER A 88 25.17 21.88 12.28
N LEU A 89 26.28 22.55 12.42
CA LEU A 89 27.38 22.12 13.30
C LEU A 89 27.14 22.43 14.78
N LYS A 90 26.07 23.16 15.14
CA LYS A 90 25.67 23.38 16.53
C LYS A 90 25.14 22.09 17.16
N ASP A 91 24.19 21.44 16.52
CA ASP A 91 23.40 20.35 17.07
C ASP A 91 23.46 19.06 16.23
N GLY A 92 24.15 19.08 15.09
CA GLY A 92 24.25 17.96 14.18
C GLY A 92 22.98 17.64 13.38
N LYS A 93 21.94 18.47 13.51
CA LYS A 93 20.65 18.29 12.85
C LYS A 93 20.61 18.95 11.47
N TYR A 94 19.68 18.48 10.65
CA TYR A 94 19.47 19.01 9.29
C TYR A 94 18.39 20.09 9.26
N VAL A 95 18.58 21.08 8.41
CA VAL A 95 17.51 22.04 8.12
C VAL A 95 16.34 21.32 7.46
N GLN A 96 15.14 21.57 7.95
CA GLN A 96 13.92 20.91 7.50
C GLN A 96 13.25 21.70 6.39
N ASN A 97 12.68 21.03 5.39
CA ASN A 97 11.76 21.68 4.47
C ASN A 97 10.51 22.15 5.21
N VAL A 98 9.99 23.29 4.81
CA VAL A 98 8.74 23.84 5.34
C VAL A 98 7.75 24.06 4.19
N ASN A 99 6.47 24.02 4.51
CA ASN A 99 5.39 24.24 3.57
C ASN A 99 4.43 25.29 4.13
N GLY A 100 4.15 26.31 3.36
CA GLY A 100 3.29 27.41 3.76
C GLY A 100 4.02 28.76 3.79
N ASN A 101 3.36 29.79 3.28
CA ASN A 101 3.91 31.13 3.22
C ASN A 101 4.29 31.66 4.62
N SER A 102 5.47 32.23 4.72
CA SER A 102 6.02 32.80 5.96
C SER A 102 6.30 31.82 7.12
N VAL A 103 6.39 30.49 6.82
CA VAL A 103 6.77 29.49 7.83
C VAL A 103 8.28 29.58 8.11
N PRO A 104 8.70 29.67 9.40
CA PRO A 104 10.12 29.70 9.78
C PRO A 104 10.80 28.34 9.54
N TYR A 105 12.05 28.37 9.05
CA TYR A 105 12.90 27.18 8.98
C TYR A 105 13.43 26.78 10.36
N LYS A 106 13.50 25.48 10.59
CA LYS A 106 14.04 24.86 11.81
C LYS A 106 14.96 23.70 11.46
N THR A 107 15.72 23.23 12.44
CA THR A 107 16.49 21.98 12.32
C THR A 107 15.71 20.79 12.86
N GLY A 108 15.99 19.60 12.31
CA GLY A 108 15.40 18.33 12.69
C GLY A 108 16.32 17.17 12.33
N ASN A 109 15.86 15.94 12.53
CA ASN A 109 16.67 14.75 12.32
C ASN A 109 16.72 14.30 10.85
N ASP A 110 15.71 14.68 10.03
CA ASP A 110 15.60 14.24 8.65
C ASP A 110 16.44 15.10 7.72
N ALA A 111 17.17 14.47 6.81
CA ALA A 111 18.05 15.13 5.85
C ALA A 111 17.27 15.61 4.62
N HIS A 112 16.55 16.72 4.75
CA HIS A 112 15.82 17.31 3.63
C HIS A 112 16.74 17.90 2.59
N LYS A 113 16.35 17.75 1.31
CA LYS A 113 17.11 18.28 0.17
C LYS A 113 16.67 19.70 -0.17
N PHE A 114 17.65 20.50 -0.59
CA PHE A 114 17.46 21.87 -1.06
C PHE A 114 18.09 22.03 -2.44
N GLN A 115 17.46 22.81 -3.28
CA GLN A 115 18.05 23.26 -4.53
C GLN A 115 18.70 24.63 -4.28
N ILE A 116 20.02 24.75 -4.55
CA ILE A 116 20.77 25.98 -4.40
C ILE A 116 21.14 26.50 -5.78
N VAL A 117 20.59 27.66 -6.15
CA VAL A 117 20.69 28.19 -7.51
C VAL A 117 21.47 29.50 -7.52
N TYR A 118 22.53 29.55 -8.33
CA TYR A 118 23.29 30.79 -8.55
C TYR A 118 22.41 31.88 -9.17
N GLN A 119 22.51 33.10 -8.67
CA GLN A 119 21.70 34.23 -9.13
C GLN A 119 22.53 35.33 -9.78
N SER A 120 23.57 35.76 -9.12
CA SER A 120 24.37 36.88 -9.59
C SER A 120 25.74 36.95 -8.93
N GLN A 121 26.67 37.65 -9.56
CA GLN A 121 27.94 38.07 -8.97
C GLN A 121 27.98 39.60 -8.85
N SER A 122 28.41 40.11 -7.72
CA SER A 122 28.60 41.54 -7.55
C SER A 122 29.82 42.01 -8.33
N SER A 123 29.61 42.91 -9.28
CA SER A 123 30.67 43.47 -10.14
C SER A 123 31.76 44.24 -9.37
N GLY A 124 31.47 44.71 -8.16
CA GLY A 124 32.44 45.50 -7.33
C GLY A 124 33.19 44.65 -6.29
N THR A 125 32.63 43.48 -5.86
CA THR A 125 33.23 42.71 -4.76
C THR A 125 33.56 41.26 -5.19
N GLY A 126 33.15 40.82 -6.36
CA GLY A 126 33.30 39.43 -6.82
C GLY A 126 32.50 38.39 -6.03
N LYS A 127 31.60 38.82 -5.14
CA LYS A 127 30.81 37.94 -4.28
C LYS A 127 29.67 37.31 -5.07
N SER A 128 29.50 35.95 -4.94
CA SER A 128 28.43 35.19 -5.58
C SER A 128 27.22 35.01 -4.67
N TYR A 129 26.02 35.15 -5.23
CA TYR A 129 24.76 35.07 -4.52
C TYR A 129 23.90 33.94 -5.05
N PHE A 130 23.20 33.30 -4.13
CA PHE A 130 22.38 32.09 -4.39
C PHE A 130 20.98 32.24 -3.77
N ASN A 131 20.00 31.68 -4.43
CA ASN A 131 18.70 31.36 -3.80
C ASN A 131 18.70 29.92 -3.32
N ILE A 132 18.08 29.66 -2.17
CA ILE A 132 17.96 28.33 -1.56
C ILE A 132 16.48 27.96 -1.57
N TYR A 133 16.12 26.92 -2.35
CA TYR A 133 14.76 26.43 -2.53
C TYR A 133 14.55 25.08 -1.83
N ASN A 134 13.33 24.83 -1.39
CA ASN A 134 12.93 23.47 -1.01
C ASN A 134 12.94 22.52 -2.22
N ASP A 135 13.07 21.22 -1.98
CA ASP A 135 13.10 20.17 -3.00
C ASP A 135 11.79 20.03 -3.79
N GLN A 136 10.66 20.36 -3.17
CA GLN A 136 9.33 20.25 -3.78
C GLN A 136 8.73 21.64 -4.01
N VAL A 137 8.91 22.19 -5.19
CA VAL A 137 8.28 23.45 -5.57
C VAL A 137 7.36 23.23 -6.76
N GLY A 138 6.07 23.11 -6.51
CA GLY A 138 5.04 23.25 -7.54
C GLY A 138 4.80 24.73 -7.88
N GLY A 139 4.87 25.11 -9.14
CA GLY A 139 4.33 26.33 -9.77
C GLY A 139 4.71 27.71 -9.25
N ASN A 140 4.80 27.92 -7.96
CA ASN A 140 5.26 29.15 -7.31
C ASN A 140 6.60 28.87 -6.64
N GLN A 141 7.65 29.52 -7.13
CA GLN A 141 9.00 29.36 -6.59
C GLN A 141 9.11 30.03 -5.22
N PHE A 142 9.16 29.24 -4.15
CA PHE A 142 9.43 29.70 -2.80
C PHE A 142 10.87 29.38 -2.41
N CYS A 143 11.51 30.28 -1.69
CA CYS A 143 12.89 30.14 -1.24
C CYS A 143 13.10 30.68 0.18
N TRP A 144 14.30 30.47 0.70
CA TRP A 144 14.72 31.11 1.93
C TRP A 144 14.66 32.62 1.79
N HIS A 145 14.11 33.27 2.82
CA HIS A 145 14.00 34.73 2.90
C HIS A 145 14.29 35.19 4.32
N LEU A 146 15.22 36.11 4.47
CA LEU A 146 15.53 36.73 5.77
C LEU A 146 14.51 37.84 6.04
N ASP A 147 13.52 37.58 6.88
CA ASP A 147 12.43 38.50 7.21
C ASP A 147 12.94 39.74 7.98
N ALA A 148 12.30 40.90 7.71
CA ALA A 148 12.55 42.14 8.42
C ALA A 148 12.20 42.04 9.90
N GLN A 149 11.18 41.29 10.23
CA GLN A 149 10.74 41.11 11.60
C GLN A 149 11.60 40.02 12.27
N ARG A 150 12.45 40.43 13.20
CA ARG A 150 13.30 39.53 14.01
C ARG A 150 14.39 38.78 13.26
N ASN A 151 14.67 39.13 11.99
CA ASN A 151 15.66 38.45 11.16
C ASN A 151 15.45 36.89 11.10
N VAL A 152 14.22 36.43 11.05
CA VAL A 152 13.91 35.02 10.93
C VAL A 152 14.06 34.58 9.49
N VAL A 153 14.67 33.41 9.25
CA VAL A 153 14.71 32.81 7.92
C VAL A 153 13.37 32.04 7.69
N ARG A 154 12.63 32.52 6.71
CA ARG A 154 11.29 32.01 6.40
C ARG A 154 11.18 31.53 4.97
N TRP A 155 10.17 30.67 4.70
CA TRP A 155 9.76 30.29 3.36
C TRP A 155 8.91 31.40 2.74
N TYR A 156 9.35 31.96 1.62
CA TYR A 156 8.73 33.14 1.00
C TYR A 156 8.73 33.04 -0.52
N PRO A 157 7.68 33.52 -1.24
CA PRO A 157 7.64 33.47 -2.69
C PRO A 157 8.74 34.33 -3.33
N LEU A 158 9.43 33.74 -4.31
CA LEU A 158 10.49 34.46 -5.05
C LEU A 158 9.93 35.61 -5.91
N ARG A 159 8.66 35.51 -6.32
CA ARG A 159 7.95 36.57 -7.04
C ARG A 159 6.65 36.90 -6.34
N ASP A 160 6.57 38.14 -5.86
CA ASP A 160 5.32 38.70 -5.36
C ASP A 160 4.85 39.78 -6.35
N ASN A 161 3.62 39.62 -6.90
CA ASN A 161 2.98 40.52 -7.83
C ASN A 161 3.86 40.92 -9.05
N GLY A 162 4.58 39.94 -9.61
CA GLY A 162 5.44 40.16 -10.79
C GLY A 162 6.80 40.79 -10.50
N ARG A 163 7.14 41.05 -9.25
CA ARG A 163 8.46 41.54 -8.85
C ARG A 163 9.36 40.41 -8.42
N THR A 164 10.60 40.38 -8.90
CA THR A 164 11.63 39.43 -8.45
C THR A 164 11.91 39.64 -6.97
N ALA A 165 11.96 38.55 -6.21
CA ALA A 165 12.26 38.63 -4.80
C ALA A 165 13.65 39.19 -4.58
N LEU A 166 13.67 40.16 -3.81
CA LEU A 166 14.62 41.13 -3.47
C LEU A 166 15.75 40.55 -2.63
N GLY A 167 16.84 41.28 -2.49
CA GLY A 167 18.05 41.00 -1.71
C GLY A 167 17.92 40.13 -0.44
N PRO A 168 16.85 40.23 0.36
CA PRO A 168 16.62 39.31 1.49
C PRO A 168 16.51 37.81 1.16
N SER A 169 16.29 37.43 -0.09
CA SER A 169 16.27 36.03 -0.53
C SER A 169 17.58 35.57 -1.19
N GLU A 170 18.54 36.46 -1.33
CA GLU A 170 19.84 36.17 -1.92
C GLU A 170 20.88 35.99 -0.84
N PHE A 171 21.46 34.79 -0.77
CA PHE A 171 22.46 34.46 0.25
C PHE A 171 23.82 34.22 -0.41
N ARG A 172 24.87 34.64 0.30
CA ARG A 172 26.23 34.23 0.06
C ARG A 172 26.54 32.94 0.80
N LEU A 173 27.34 32.10 0.23
CA LEU A 173 27.84 30.88 0.85
C LEU A 173 29.36 31.01 0.99
N ASP A 174 29.79 31.52 2.12
CA ASP A 174 31.20 31.82 2.39
C ASP A 174 31.87 30.61 3.05
N PRO A 175 32.91 29.99 2.47
CA PRO A 175 33.56 28.82 3.06
C PRO A 175 34.18 29.13 4.42
N VAL A 176 33.96 28.26 5.40
CA VAL A 176 34.59 28.35 6.72
C VAL A 176 35.99 27.75 6.66
N THR A 177 37.01 28.54 6.47
CA THR A 177 38.40 28.10 6.29
C THR A 177 39.13 27.82 7.60
N THR A 178 38.55 28.22 8.72
CA THR A 178 39.15 28.07 10.05
C THR A 178 39.00 26.70 10.66
N LEU A 179 38.18 25.84 10.05
CA LEU A 179 37.93 24.45 10.44
C LEU A 179 38.60 23.48 9.48
N SER A 180 39.48 22.62 10.00
CA SER A 180 39.99 21.49 9.23
C SER A 180 38.89 20.41 9.07
N LYS A 181 39.01 19.61 8.02
CA LYS A 181 38.14 18.42 7.81
C LYS A 181 38.05 17.55 9.07
N GLN A 182 39.15 17.29 9.72
CA GLN A 182 39.17 16.44 10.92
C GLN A 182 38.39 17.08 12.08
N GLN A 183 38.51 18.39 12.31
CA GLN A 183 37.72 19.05 13.34
C GLN A 183 36.21 18.98 13.07
N VAL A 184 35.79 19.06 11.80
CA VAL A 184 34.38 18.92 11.41
C VAL A 184 33.92 17.49 11.68
N LEU A 185 34.70 16.47 11.29
CA LEU A 185 34.38 15.07 11.54
C LEU A 185 34.31 14.74 13.04
N ASP A 186 35.22 15.27 13.83
CA ASP A 186 35.24 15.10 15.29
C ASP A 186 34.00 15.73 15.92
N ARG A 187 33.66 16.94 15.48
CA ARG A 187 32.44 17.63 15.92
C ARG A 187 31.16 16.86 15.56
N LEU A 188 31.06 16.37 14.33
CA LEU A 188 29.93 15.54 13.91
C LEU A 188 29.87 14.23 14.68
N ALA A 189 31.01 13.58 14.93
CA ALA A 189 31.07 12.37 15.73
C ALA A 189 30.59 12.59 17.19
N GLU A 190 30.93 13.74 17.77
CA GLU A 190 30.45 14.14 19.10
C GLU A 190 28.92 14.29 19.11
N LEU A 191 28.35 15.00 18.12
CA LEU A 191 26.93 15.30 18.05
C LEU A 191 26.05 14.12 17.61
N THR A 192 26.49 13.38 16.60
CA THR A 192 25.68 12.32 15.95
C THR A 192 26.03 10.91 16.43
N LYS A 193 27.16 10.76 17.13
CA LYS A 193 27.75 9.45 17.48
C LYS A 193 28.14 8.59 16.28
N ILE A 194 28.15 9.15 15.07
CA ILE A 194 28.56 8.45 13.84
C ILE A 194 30.09 8.47 13.75
N VAL A 195 30.67 7.28 13.61
CA VAL A 195 32.12 7.09 13.60
C VAL A 195 32.54 6.03 12.56
N ASP A 196 33.85 6.01 12.22
CA ASP A 196 34.43 4.87 11.52
C ASP A 196 34.67 3.73 12.54
N PRO A 197 33.93 2.61 12.46
CA PRO A 197 33.99 1.53 13.45
C PRO A 197 35.32 0.77 13.42
N ARG A 198 36.10 0.91 12.33
CA ARG A 198 37.41 0.28 12.18
C ARG A 198 38.47 0.87 13.12
N LYS A 199 38.22 2.07 13.63
CA LYS A 199 39.14 2.78 14.56
C LYS A 199 39.11 2.23 15.98
N ASP A 200 38.00 1.56 16.38
CA ASP A 200 37.91 0.97 17.72
C ASP A 200 37.07 -0.32 17.69
N LEU A 201 37.73 -1.46 17.56
CA LEU A 201 37.09 -2.76 17.49
C LEU A 201 36.56 -3.27 18.85
N ASN A 202 36.80 -2.55 19.93
CA ASN A 202 36.33 -2.94 21.27
C ASN A 202 34.93 -2.38 21.59
N LYS A 203 34.44 -1.45 20.80
CA LYS A 203 33.11 -0.86 20.97
C LYS A 203 32.02 -1.67 20.30
N TYR A 204 30.81 -1.44 20.76
CA TYR A 204 29.59 -1.86 20.07
C TYR A 204 29.01 -0.71 19.25
N TYR A 205 28.40 -1.05 18.16
CA TYR A 205 27.84 -0.11 17.19
C TYR A 205 26.42 -0.48 16.82
N GLN A 206 25.60 0.51 16.59
CA GLN A 206 24.37 0.40 15.82
C GLN A 206 24.72 0.56 14.34
N ILE A 207 24.23 -0.33 13.52
CA ILE A 207 24.36 -0.28 12.05
C ILE A 207 23.05 0.32 11.51
N VAL A 208 23.09 1.56 11.04
CA VAL A 208 21.88 2.32 10.67
C VAL A 208 21.91 2.61 9.18
N SER A 209 20.82 2.34 8.48
CA SER A 209 20.68 2.72 7.07
C SER A 209 20.73 4.24 6.92
N ASP A 210 21.62 4.76 6.10
CA ASP A 210 21.75 6.20 5.82
C ASP A 210 20.49 6.73 5.12
N THR A 211 19.89 5.93 4.24
CA THR A 211 18.71 6.30 3.47
C THR A 211 17.43 6.36 4.31
N TYR A 212 17.24 5.38 5.21
CA TYR A 212 15.95 5.20 5.91
C TYR A 212 16.03 5.44 7.43
N GLY A 213 17.22 5.70 7.99
CA GLY A 213 17.40 5.92 9.43
C GLY A 213 17.05 4.72 10.32
N ARG A 214 16.92 3.52 9.74
CA ARG A 214 16.52 2.30 10.46
C ARG A 214 17.74 1.51 10.90
N ALA A 215 17.76 1.09 12.16
CA ALA A 215 18.87 0.31 12.74
C ALA A 215 18.71 -1.18 12.42
N MET A 216 19.82 -1.84 12.07
CA MET A 216 19.90 -3.28 11.81
C MET A 216 19.77 -4.07 13.11
N ARG A 217 18.92 -5.06 13.11
CA ARG A 217 18.65 -5.94 14.24
C ARG A 217 18.74 -7.41 13.81
N GLU A 218 19.18 -8.26 14.69
CA GLU A 218 19.03 -9.70 14.51
C GLU A 218 17.65 -10.16 14.96
N ASP A 219 16.91 -10.81 14.04
CA ASP A 219 15.78 -11.63 14.42
C ASP A 219 16.27 -13.03 14.75
N TYR A 220 16.64 -13.24 16.02
CA TYR A 220 17.21 -14.49 16.46
C TYR A 220 16.25 -15.69 16.44
N ILE A 221 14.96 -15.45 16.16
CA ILE A 221 13.94 -16.50 16.06
C ILE A 221 14.08 -17.24 14.74
N VAL A 222 14.17 -16.49 13.65
CA VAL A 222 14.36 -17.07 12.32
C VAL A 222 15.81 -17.01 11.84
N GLY A 223 16.67 -16.32 12.60
CA GLY A 223 18.06 -16.10 12.22
C GLY A 223 18.24 -15.15 11.03
N GLU A 224 17.26 -14.29 10.77
CA GLU A 224 17.30 -13.28 9.70
C GLU A 224 17.62 -11.90 10.29
N LEU A 225 18.21 -11.06 9.45
CA LEU A 225 18.35 -9.64 9.77
C LEU A 225 17.07 -8.89 9.45
N SER A 226 16.71 -7.98 10.33
CA SER A 226 15.63 -7.01 10.11
C SER A 226 16.13 -5.60 10.42
N THR A 227 15.33 -4.58 10.14
CA THR A 227 15.61 -3.21 10.57
C THR A 227 14.43 -2.63 11.31
N GLY A 228 14.70 -1.72 12.27
CA GLY A 228 13.65 -1.05 13.04
C GLY A 228 14.08 0.29 13.58
N GLY A 229 13.13 0.96 14.25
CA GLY A 229 13.46 2.10 15.09
C GLY A 229 14.32 1.62 16.27
N PHE A 230 15.44 2.28 16.51
CA PHE A 230 16.34 1.88 17.59
C PHE A 230 15.71 2.09 18.97
N VAL A 231 15.89 1.12 19.84
CA VAL A 231 15.50 1.17 21.25
C VAL A 231 16.76 1.06 22.10
N ASP A 232 17.07 2.07 22.90
CA ASP A 232 18.31 2.18 23.68
C ASP A 232 18.55 1.03 24.67
N THR A 233 17.51 0.29 25.02
CA THR A 233 17.56 -0.82 25.97
C THR A 233 17.56 -2.20 25.31
N ASP A 234 17.44 -2.30 23.97
CA ASP A 234 17.46 -3.56 23.23
C ASP A 234 18.80 -3.74 22.51
N TYR A 235 19.67 -4.53 23.10
CA TYR A 235 21.01 -4.75 22.56
C TYR A 235 21.06 -5.75 21.39
N SER A 236 19.94 -6.29 20.94
CA SER A 236 19.88 -7.04 19.68
C SER A 236 20.15 -6.16 18.45
N TYR A 237 20.05 -4.82 18.61
CA TYR A 237 20.47 -3.82 17.62
C TYR A 237 21.99 -3.50 17.67
N CYS A 238 22.74 -4.07 18.61
CA CYS A 238 24.14 -3.74 18.84
C CYS A 238 25.06 -4.81 18.27
N TRP A 239 26.07 -4.36 17.55
CA TRP A 239 27.01 -5.20 16.82
C TRP A 239 28.45 -4.85 17.15
N LYS A 240 29.31 -5.84 17.29
CA LYS A 240 30.75 -5.68 17.42
C LYS A 240 31.41 -5.96 16.06
N LEU A 241 32.26 -5.04 15.61
CA LEU A 241 33.05 -5.27 14.39
C LEU A 241 34.23 -6.19 14.70
N VAL A 242 34.36 -7.25 13.93
CA VAL A 242 35.46 -8.22 14.06
C VAL A 242 36.29 -8.22 12.79
N LYS A 243 37.57 -7.90 12.89
CA LYS A 243 38.52 -7.91 11.77
C LYS A 243 39.00 -9.32 11.50
N LEU A 244 38.94 -9.73 10.23
CA LEU A 244 39.41 -11.02 9.76
C LEU A 244 40.84 -10.93 9.19
N GLY A 245 41.55 -12.03 9.15
CA GLY A 245 42.95 -12.08 8.66
C GLY A 245 43.13 -11.69 7.18
N SER A 246 42.05 -11.73 6.41
CA SER A 246 42.01 -11.29 5.01
C SER A 246 41.90 -9.78 4.79
N GLY A 247 41.80 -8.98 5.88
CA GLY A 247 41.48 -7.54 5.81
C GLY A 247 39.99 -7.23 5.66
N ARG A 248 39.16 -8.25 5.62
CA ARG A 248 37.70 -8.14 5.65
C ARG A 248 37.20 -8.07 7.10
N TYR A 249 35.92 -7.75 7.26
CA TYR A 249 35.29 -7.62 8.57
C TYR A 249 34.01 -8.42 8.62
N THR A 250 33.65 -8.89 9.79
CA THR A 250 32.30 -9.42 10.09
C THR A 250 31.72 -8.72 11.29
N PHE A 251 30.43 -8.94 11.53
CA PHE A 251 29.69 -8.29 12.61
C PHE A 251 29.12 -9.35 13.54
N GLN A 252 29.45 -9.24 14.82
CA GLN A 252 28.96 -10.13 15.86
C GLN A 252 27.86 -9.43 16.65
N ASN A 253 26.68 -10.06 16.74
CA ASN A 253 25.57 -9.52 17.54
C ASN A 253 25.91 -9.57 19.05
N ALA A 254 25.55 -8.51 19.76
CA ALA A 254 25.87 -8.39 21.18
C ALA A 254 25.12 -9.42 22.05
N VAL A 255 23.88 -9.75 21.72
CA VAL A 255 23.02 -10.63 22.51
C VAL A 255 23.25 -12.10 22.16
N THR A 256 23.22 -12.45 20.89
CA THR A 256 23.30 -13.85 20.47
C THR A 256 24.71 -14.36 20.29
N GLY A 257 25.68 -13.46 20.08
CA GLY A 257 27.05 -13.80 19.73
C GLY A 257 27.24 -14.30 18.32
N LYS A 258 26.17 -14.36 17.49
CA LYS A 258 26.24 -14.81 16.10
C LYS A 258 26.75 -13.74 15.16
N TYR A 259 27.21 -14.17 14.01
CA TYR A 259 27.79 -13.33 12.97
C TYR A 259 26.85 -13.18 11.78
N ILE A 260 26.90 -12.04 11.07
CA ILE A 260 26.17 -11.88 9.81
C ILE A 260 26.71 -12.88 8.81
N ALA A 261 25.84 -13.77 8.35
CA ALA A 261 26.20 -14.80 7.38
C ALA A 261 26.26 -14.20 5.97
N GLN A 262 27.24 -14.63 5.18
CA GLN A 262 27.38 -14.24 3.81
C GLN A 262 26.38 -14.94 2.90
N GLN A 263 25.97 -14.23 1.84
CA GLN A 263 25.07 -14.78 0.81
C GLN A 263 25.78 -15.15 -0.49
N ASN A 264 27.11 -14.97 -0.54
CA ASN A 264 27.93 -15.30 -1.71
C ASN A 264 27.43 -14.63 -3.01
N GLY A 265 27.06 -13.35 -2.95
CA GLY A 265 26.65 -12.55 -4.07
C GLY A 265 25.21 -12.80 -4.57
N GLN A 266 24.37 -13.45 -3.79
CA GLN A 266 22.95 -13.64 -4.16
C GLN A 266 22.15 -12.36 -3.92
N THR A 267 21.34 -11.96 -4.90
CA THR A 267 20.45 -10.79 -4.79
C THR A 267 19.06 -11.18 -4.29
N SER A 268 18.36 -10.20 -3.69
CA SER A 268 16.98 -10.33 -3.20
C SER A 268 16.74 -11.38 -2.10
N ARG A 269 17.80 -11.89 -1.49
CA ARG A 269 17.73 -12.77 -0.33
C ARG A 269 18.00 -12.02 0.95
N TYR A 270 17.28 -12.36 2.00
CA TYR A 270 17.52 -11.82 3.35
C TYR A 270 18.86 -12.29 3.89
N TYR A 271 19.62 -11.37 4.49
CA TYR A 271 20.78 -11.76 5.27
C TYR A 271 20.36 -12.46 6.55
N THR A 272 21.10 -13.47 6.92
CA THR A 272 20.89 -14.28 8.12
C THR A 272 22.07 -14.16 9.07
N THR A 273 21.95 -14.74 10.26
CA THR A 273 23.06 -14.90 11.19
C THR A 273 23.55 -16.36 11.26
N SER A 274 24.79 -16.55 11.64
CA SER A 274 25.45 -17.84 11.76
C SER A 274 26.35 -17.88 13.01
N GLU A 275 26.58 -19.07 13.56
CA GLU A 275 27.59 -19.30 14.60
C GLU A 275 29.01 -19.14 14.03
N GLU A 276 29.19 -19.28 12.72
CA GLU A 276 30.48 -19.19 12.04
C GLU A 276 30.74 -17.79 11.54
N GLN A 277 31.99 -17.31 11.66
CA GLN A 277 32.40 -15.98 11.19
C GLN A 277 32.32 -15.79 9.67
N GLY A 278 32.44 -16.87 8.91
CA GLY A 278 32.52 -16.81 7.45
C GLY A 278 33.75 -16.03 6.96
N ASN A 279 33.73 -15.63 5.68
CA ASN A 279 34.82 -14.86 5.06
C ASN A 279 34.69 -13.34 5.23
N GLY A 280 33.61 -12.87 5.88
CA GLY A 280 33.33 -11.46 6.16
C GLY A 280 33.03 -10.63 4.91
N PHE A 281 32.95 -9.32 5.12
CA PHE A 281 32.59 -8.32 4.12
C PHE A 281 33.76 -7.40 3.82
N GLU A 282 33.87 -6.96 2.59
CA GLU A 282 34.65 -5.77 2.26
C GLU A 282 33.94 -4.53 2.80
N PHE A 283 34.74 -3.63 3.36
CA PHE A 283 34.20 -2.49 4.09
C PHE A 283 34.61 -1.20 3.37
N ASN A 284 33.80 -0.79 2.41
CA ASN A 284 34.12 0.30 1.53
C ASN A 284 33.54 1.61 2.05
N LEU A 285 34.43 2.59 2.33
CA LEU A 285 34.02 3.95 2.65
C LEU A 285 33.50 4.62 1.38
N ASN A 286 32.32 5.23 1.47
CA ASN A 286 31.84 6.09 0.41
C ASN A 286 32.54 7.44 0.46
N GLU A 287 33.33 7.77 -0.56
CA GLU A 287 34.13 8.98 -0.63
C GLU A 287 33.43 10.14 -1.38
N SER A 288 32.19 9.93 -1.85
CA SER A 288 31.46 10.95 -2.63
C SER A 288 31.18 12.24 -1.83
N ASP A 289 31.07 12.12 -0.49
CA ASP A 289 31.02 13.24 0.41
C ASP A 289 32.05 13.06 1.52
N PRO A 290 33.08 13.94 1.60
CA PRO A 290 34.20 13.75 2.55
C PRO A 290 33.82 13.91 4.01
N TYR A 291 32.61 14.37 4.32
CA TYR A 291 32.11 14.58 5.67
C TYR A 291 31.06 13.55 6.10
N VAL A 292 30.64 12.67 5.19
CA VAL A 292 29.69 11.61 5.49
C VAL A 292 30.43 10.30 5.62
N LEU A 293 30.37 9.70 6.80
CA LEU A 293 30.98 8.41 7.08
C LEU A 293 29.93 7.30 6.80
N THR A 294 29.67 7.04 5.52
CA THR A 294 28.84 5.93 5.09
C THR A 294 29.68 4.82 4.49
N PHE A 295 29.27 3.60 4.73
CA PHE A 295 29.99 2.40 4.31
C PHE A 295 29.06 1.48 3.52
N GLU A 296 29.63 0.87 2.48
CA GLU A 296 29.04 -0.31 1.84
C GLU A 296 29.71 -1.56 2.37
N MET A 297 28.91 -2.53 2.79
CA MET A 297 29.37 -3.84 3.26
C MET A 297 29.20 -4.83 2.11
N VAL A 298 30.29 -5.07 1.37
CA VAL A 298 30.26 -5.88 0.14
C VAL A 298 30.56 -7.33 0.48
N ASP A 299 29.63 -8.20 0.17
CA ASP A 299 29.72 -9.65 0.36
C ASP A 299 30.63 -10.30 -0.70
N ALA A 300 30.12 -10.40 -1.92
CA ALA A 300 30.85 -10.97 -3.06
C ALA A 300 30.21 -10.44 -4.38
N TYR A 301 30.98 -10.49 -5.46
CA TYR A 301 30.48 -10.19 -6.82
C TYR A 301 29.73 -8.85 -6.94
N ASN A 302 30.23 -7.80 -6.31
CA ASN A 302 29.58 -6.48 -6.27
C ASN A 302 28.15 -6.47 -5.68
N VAL A 303 27.86 -7.43 -4.83
CA VAL A 303 26.63 -7.48 -4.03
C VAL A 303 26.96 -7.15 -2.59
N GLY A 304 26.21 -6.25 -2.01
CA GLY A 304 26.35 -5.83 -0.62
C GLY A 304 25.03 -5.84 0.15
N ILE A 305 25.10 -5.49 1.42
CA ILE A 305 23.92 -5.42 2.30
C ILE A 305 23.11 -4.17 1.93
N HIS A 306 21.88 -4.40 1.48
CA HIS A 306 20.93 -3.40 1.01
C HIS A 306 19.70 -3.36 1.94
N CYS A 307 19.27 -2.18 2.35
CA CYS A 307 18.03 -1.99 3.10
C CYS A 307 16.85 -1.91 2.12
N ALA A 308 16.12 -3.01 1.93
CA ALA A 308 15.09 -3.12 0.89
C ALA A 308 13.72 -2.61 1.36
N GLU A 309 13.32 -1.41 0.95
CA GLU A 309 12.00 -0.86 1.23
C GLU A 309 10.87 -1.76 0.73
N SER A 310 10.98 -2.26 -0.49
CA SER A 310 9.99 -3.16 -1.09
C SER A 310 9.83 -4.51 -0.38
N GLN A 311 10.77 -4.86 0.52
CA GLN A 311 10.75 -6.07 1.32
C GLN A 311 10.65 -5.74 2.83
N GLY A 312 9.94 -4.69 3.19
CA GLY A 312 9.72 -4.29 4.58
C GLY A 312 10.99 -3.81 5.28
N TYR A 313 11.92 -3.20 4.53
CA TYR A 313 13.22 -2.71 5.02
C TYR A 313 14.16 -3.80 5.55
N HIS A 314 13.98 -5.05 5.13
CA HIS A 314 14.92 -6.11 5.47
C HIS A 314 16.27 -5.91 4.79
N PRO A 315 17.39 -6.21 5.46
CA PRO A 315 18.70 -6.31 4.83
C PRO A 315 18.75 -7.48 3.85
N VAL A 316 18.91 -7.16 2.55
CA VAL A 316 18.99 -8.15 1.46
C VAL A 316 20.27 -7.96 0.65
N GLY A 317 20.65 -8.97 -0.11
CA GLY A 317 21.70 -8.82 -1.10
C GLY A 317 21.24 -7.93 -2.25
N TRP A 318 22.03 -6.92 -2.63
CA TRP A 318 21.78 -6.09 -3.82
C TRP A 318 23.07 -5.50 -4.36
N TYR A 319 23.06 -5.12 -5.62
CA TYR A 319 24.24 -4.55 -6.27
C TYR A 319 24.71 -3.27 -5.56
N VAL A 320 26.04 -3.14 -5.41
CA VAL A 320 26.69 -1.95 -4.82
C VAL A 320 26.42 -0.69 -5.66
N ASN A 321 26.76 0.46 -5.11
CA ASN A 321 26.46 1.80 -5.68
C ASN A 321 24.97 2.20 -5.68
N ASN A 322 24.18 1.56 -4.82
CA ASN A 322 22.80 1.98 -4.54
C ASN A 322 22.76 2.76 -3.22
N GLU A 323 21.93 3.82 -3.15
CA GLU A 323 21.83 4.64 -1.93
C GLU A 323 21.43 3.80 -0.69
N ALA A 324 20.55 2.81 -0.86
CA ALA A 324 20.11 1.96 0.22
C ALA A 324 21.15 0.90 0.66
N ASN A 325 22.32 0.83 0.02
CA ASN A 325 23.47 0.03 0.49
C ASN A 325 24.37 0.79 1.48
N LYS A 326 24.07 2.06 1.71
CA LYS A 326 24.88 2.92 2.58
C LYS A 326 24.45 2.82 4.03
N TRP A 327 25.38 2.52 4.89
CA TRP A 327 25.19 2.34 6.32
C TRP A 327 26.11 3.26 7.12
N VAL A 328 25.58 3.83 8.19
CA VAL A 328 26.35 4.58 9.20
C VAL A 328 26.49 3.77 10.47
N PHE A 329 27.57 4.02 11.23
CA PHE A 329 27.87 3.32 12.47
C PHE A 329 27.82 4.30 13.63
N LYS A 330 26.85 4.13 14.52
CA LYS A 330 26.71 4.92 15.73
C LYS A 330 27.25 4.16 16.93
N VAL A 331 28.10 4.80 17.76
CA VAL A 331 28.58 4.17 18.99
C VAL A 331 27.40 3.88 19.90
N ALA A 332 27.29 2.63 20.34
CA ALA A 332 26.30 2.19 21.31
C ALA A 332 26.88 2.20 22.73
N THR A 333 26.11 2.75 23.68
CA THR A 333 26.42 2.65 25.10
C THR A 333 25.76 1.41 25.66
N ILE A 334 26.54 0.48 26.19
CA ILE A 334 26.05 -0.81 26.71
C ILE A 334 26.21 -0.88 28.22
N ASP A 335 25.11 -1.10 28.91
CA ASP A 335 25.13 -1.57 30.31
C ASP A 335 25.43 -3.09 30.34
N GLN A 336 26.58 -3.46 30.88
CA GLN A 336 27.03 -4.84 30.88
C GLN A 336 26.13 -5.78 31.69
N ALA A 337 25.48 -5.28 32.74
CA ALA A 337 24.56 -6.08 33.53
C ALA A 337 23.29 -6.43 32.73
N LYS A 338 22.72 -5.44 32.05
CA LYS A 338 21.57 -5.62 31.16
C LYS A 338 21.90 -6.47 29.93
N LEU A 339 23.09 -6.29 29.35
CA LEU A 339 23.53 -7.14 28.26
C LEU A 339 23.60 -8.62 28.69
N LYS A 340 24.17 -8.87 29.84
CA LYS A 340 24.22 -10.23 30.38
C LYS A 340 22.85 -10.81 30.64
N GLU A 341 21.94 -10.03 31.20
CA GLU A 341 20.53 -10.43 31.37
C GLU A 341 19.88 -10.81 30.02
N GLN A 342 20.04 -10.01 28.97
CA GLN A 342 19.53 -10.32 27.65
C GLN A 342 20.16 -11.58 27.04
N GLN A 343 21.47 -11.78 27.23
CA GLN A 343 22.15 -12.99 26.77
C GLN A 343 21.65 -14.25 27.51
N GLU A 344 21.40 -14.16 28.79
CA GLU A 344 20.84 -15.27 29.60
C GLU A 344 19.38 -15.54 29.18
N ALA A 345 18.58 -14.51 28.99
CA ALA A 345 17.20 -14.63 28.48
C ALA A 345 17.17 -15.29 27.10
N TYR A 346 18.05 -14.87 26.18
CA TYR A 346 18.18 -15.50 24.87
C TYR A 346 18.51 -17.00 24.97
N LYS A 347 19.51 -17.37 25.79
CA LYS A 347 19.89 -18.76 26.00
C LYS A 347 18.73 -19.58 26.57
N ALA A 348 18.01 -19.06 27.54
CA ALA A 348 16.84 -19.72 28.12
C ALA A 348 15.73 -19.95 27.07
N ARG A 349 15.48 -18.96 26.23
CA ARG A 349 14.46 -19.07 25.14
C ARG A 349 14.87 -20.10 24.09
N VAL A 350 16.14 -20.15 23.71
CA VAL A 350 16.67 -21.17 22.79
C VAL A 350 16.54 -22.57 23.39
N ASP A 351 16.75 -22.72 24.71
CA ASP A 351 16.59 -24.02 25.41
C ASP A 351 15.13 -24.49 25.33
N LEU A 352 14.14 -23.59 25.47
CA LEU A 352 12.72 -23.95 25.36
C LEU A 352 12.41 -24.62 24.02
N THR A 353 12.90 -24.07 22.91
CA THR A 353 12.62 -24.62 21.57
C THR A 353 13.42 -25.89 21.28
N ARG A 354 14.66 -25.98 21.77
CA ARG A 354 15.45 -27.19 21.60
C ARG A 354 14.89 -28.39 22.36
N ASN A 355 14.19 -28.16 23.48
CA ASN A 355 13.64 -29.22 24.35
C ASN A 355 12.09 -29.29 24.28
N VAL A 356 11.44 -28.77 23.27
CA VAL A 356 9.98 -28.71 23.18
C VAL A 356 9.32 -30.08 23.36
N ASP A 357 9.84 -31.13 22.76
CA ASP A 357 9.28 -32.49 22.87
C ASP A 357 9.34 -33.04 24.29
N LYS A 358 10.44 -32.79 25.00
CA LYS A 358 10.61 -33.12 26.41
C LYS A 358 9.54 -32.36 27.25
N TYR A 359 9.38 -31.07 27.03
CA TYR A 359 8.43 -30.27 27.79
C TYR A 359 6.97 -30.61 27.42
N ALA A 360 6.69 -30.93 26.15
CA ALA A 360 5.38 -31.41 25.70
C ALA A 360 5.00 -32.72 26.42
N THR A 361 5.93 -33.68 26.48
CA THR A 361 5.72 -34.96 27.19
C THR A 361 5.52 -34.75 28.70
N ALA A 362 6.29 -33.85 29.30
CA ALA A 362 6.20 -33.58 30.73
C ALA A 362 4.87 -32.88 31.10
N VAL A 363 4.50 -31.82 30.37
CA VAL A 363 3.30 -31.02 30.65
C VAL A 363 1.99 -31.75 30.35
N ALA A 364 1.99 -32.64 29.36
CA ALA A 364 0.79 -33.43 29.00
C ALA A 364 0.23 -34.24 30.15
N LYS A 365 1.09 -34.67 31.12
CA LYS A 365 0.66 -35.42 32.30
C LYS A 365 -0.27 -34.66 33.26
N TYR A 366 -0.30 -33.36 33.16
CA TYR A 366 -1.12 -32.47 34.00
C TYR A 366 -2.52 -32.21 33.44
N PHE A 367 -2.78 -32.55 32.20
CA PHE A 367 -4.02 -32.24 31.49
C PHE A 367 -4.78 -33.51 31.03
N THR A 368 -6.09 -33.39 30.91
CA THR A 368 -6.95 -34.48 30.40
C THR A 368 -6.99 -34.53 28.87
N ASN A 369 -6.58 -33.43 28.19
CA ASN A 369 -6.62 -33.33 26.73
C ASN A 369 -5.41 -32.56 26.18
N SER A 370 -5.13 -32.74 24.88
CA SER A 370 -4.00 -32.15 24.21
C SER A 370 -4.07 -30.63 24.08
N ALA A 371 -5.29 -30.03 24.14
CA ALA A 371 -5.49 -28.58 24.13
C ALA A 371 -5.23 -27.96 25.52
N ALA A 372 -4.86 -28.73 26.53
CA ALA A 372 -4.57 -28.25 27.88
C ALA A 372 -5.68 -27.35 28.48
N THR A 373 -6.96 -27.69 28.23
CA THR A 373 -8.10 -26.90 28.69
C THR A 373 -8.68 -27.36 30.02
N GLU A 374 -8.28 -28.54 30.49
CA GLU A 374 -8.74 -29.13 31.71
C GLU A 374 -7.63 -29.96 32.36
N VAL A 375 -7.41 -29.77 33.67
CA VAL A 375 -6.41 -30.54 34.43
C VAL A 375 -6.95 -31.91 34.86
N THR A 376 -6.05 -32.89 35.08
CA THR A 376 -6.43 -34.21 35.60
C THR A 376 -7.05 -34.12 36.99
N ALA A 377 -7.83 -35.15 37.42
CA ALA A 377 -8.41 -35.22 38.74
C ALA A 377 -7.35 -35.18 39.86
N GLU A 378 -6.17 -35.83 39.63
CA GLU A 378 -5.02 -35.74 40.51
C GLU A 378 -4.58 -34.31 40.75
N VAL A 379 -4.32 -33.56 39.67
CA VAL A 379 -3.86 -32.17 39.70
C VAL A 379 -4.93 -31.27 40.34
N LYS A 380 -6.20 -31.47 40.04
CA LYS A 380 -7.30 -30.72 40.63
C LYS A 380 -7.35 -30.78 42.14
N ASN A 381 -7.02 -31.93 42.72
CA ASN A 381 -7.07 -32.19 44.15
C ASN A 381 -5.78 -31.78 44.90
N MET A 382 -4.69 -31.43 44.19
CA MET A 382 -3.43 -31.00 44.81
C MET A 382 -3.56 -29.57 45.32
N THR A 383 -2.86 -29.26 46.42
CA THR A 383 -2.58 -27.86 46.78
C THR A 383 -1.60 -27.24 45.79
N ASP A 384 -1.64 -25.91 45.63
CA ASP A 384 -0.74 -25.21 44.68
C ASP A 384 0.75 -25.44 45.07
N ALA A 385 1.04 -25.53 46.37
CA ALA A 385 2.40 -25.80 46.85
C ALA A 385 2.89 -27.21 46.45
N ALA A 386 2.05 -28.23 46.64
CA ALA A 386 2.34 -29.60 46.22
C ALA A 386 2.48 -29.73 44.71
N LEU A 387 1.61 -29.06 43.98
CA LEU A 387 1.66 -29.01 42.53
C LEU A 387 2.94 -28.34 41.99
N LYS A 388 3.34 -27.21 42.57
CA LYS A 388 4.61 -26.54 42.23
C LYS A 388 5.82 -27.45 42.53
N ALA A 389 5.84 -28.15 43.66
CA ALA A 389 6.90 -29.11 44.00
C ALA A 389 6.97 -30.23 42.96
N LYS A 390 5.85 -30.80 42.55
CA LYS A 390 5.75 -31.81 41.48
C LYS A 390 6.25 -31.29 40.14
N MET A 391 5.82 -30.09 39.72
CA MET A 391 6.26 -29.48 38.46
C MET A 391 7.76 -29.15 38.44
N ASN A 392 8.32 -28.75 39.60
CA ASN A 392 9.77 -28.55 39.75
C ASN A 392 10.54 -29.87 39.65
N ALA A 393 10.05 -30.94 40.24
CA ALA A 393 10.64 -32.28 40.13
C ALA A 393 10.61 -32.78 38.66
N ASP A 394 9.53 -32.48 37.93
CA ASP A 394 9.41 -32.78 36.50
C ASP A 394 10.18 -31.79 35.58
N LYS A 395 10.85 -30.79 36.16
CA LYS A 395 11.67 -29.76 35.47
C LYS A 395 10.88 -28.98 34.44
N LEU A 396 9.60 -28.68 34.71
CA LEU A 396 8.82 -27.84 33.86
C LEU A 396 9.32 -26.39 33.94
N PRO A 397 9.49 -25.70 32.77
CA PRO A 397 9.74 -24.28 32.74
C PRO A 397 8.66 -23.48 33.46
N GLN A 398 9.02 -22.36 34.06
CA GLN A 398 8.10 -21.53 34.85
C GLN A 398 6.81 -21.16 34.08
N GLY A 399 6.94 -20.73 32.82
CA GLY A 399 5.76 -20.37 32.01
C GLY A 399 4.75 -21.51 31.85
N LEU A 400 5.23 -22.76 31.69
CA LEU A 400 4.37 -23.94 31.65
C LEU A 400 3.74 -24.27 33.01
N GLN A 401 4.47 -24.04 34.10
CA GLN A 401 3.89 -24.17 35.44
C GLN A 401 2.75 -23.18 35.68
N GLU A 402 2.93 -21.95 35.22
CA GLU A 402 1.89 -20.91 35.30
C GLU A 402 0.63 -21.30 34.51
N VAL A 403 0.79 -21.89 33.31
CA VAL A 403 -0.34 -22.43 32.52
C VAL A 403 -1.10 -23.50 33.31
N VAL A 404 -0.40 -24.49 33.90
CA VAL A 404 -1.04 -25.54 34.66
C VAL A 404 -1.83 -24.96 35.85
N LEU A 405 -1.22 -24.04 36.60
CA LEU A 405 -1.88 -23.39 37.74
C LEU A 405 -3.08 -22.54 37.31
N LYS A 406 -2.97 -21.81 36.19
CA LYS A 406 -4.05 -20.99 35.64
C LYS A 406 -5.26 -21.84 35.30
N ILE A 407 -5.05 -22.96 34.62
CA ILE A 407 -6.15 -23.85 34.20
C ILE A 407 -6.75 -24.57 35.43
N LYS A 408 -5.90 -25.03 36.38
CA LYS A 408 -6.38 -25.63 37.63
C LYS A 408 -7.27 -24.68 38.41
N ASN A 409 -6.83 -23.45 38.62
CA ASN A 409 -7.48 -22.46 39.48
C ASN A 409 -8.53 -21.62 38.71
N GLN A 410 -8.67 -21.80 37.40
CA GLN A 410 -9.54 -20.98 36.54
C GLN A 410 -9.28 -19.46 36.72
N SER A 411 -8.02 -19.11 36.91
CA SER A 411 -7.58 -17.74 37.22
C SER A 411 -7.47 -16.87 35.96
N TRP A 412 -8.62 -16.65 35.38
CA TRP A 412 -8.77 -15.76 34.21
C TRP A 412 -8.88 -14.31 34.64
N THR A 413 -8.41 -13.40 33.80
CA THR A 413 -8.58 -11.97 34.02
C THR A 413 -10.07 -11.61 34.03
N VAL A 414 -10.51 -10.93 35.08
CA VAL A 414 -11.89 -10.40 35.18
C VAL A 414 -11.92 -8.98 34.62
N TYR A 415 -12.78 -8.76 33.66
CA TYR A 415 -12.96 -7.47 33.02
C TYR A 415 -14.16 -6.69 33.62
N PRO A 416 -14.14 -5.33 33.58
CA PRO A 416 -15.23 -4.50 34.13
C PRO A 416 -16.62 -4.83 33.58
N SER A 417 -16.71 -5.22 32.31
CA SER A 417 -17.98 -5.65 31.70
C SER A 417 -18.54 -6.98 32.22
N GLY A 418 -17.77 -7.73 33.01
CA GLY A 418 -18.11 -9.08 33.45
C GLY A 418 -17.91 -10.16 32.36
N ARG A 419 -17.42 -9.79 31.18
CA ARG A 419 -17.11 -10.76 30.12
C ARG A 419 -15.83 -11.55 30.42
N ASN A 420 -15.80 -12.80 30.03
CA ASN A 420 -14.62 -13.64 30.15
C ASN A 420 -13.79 -13.62 28.84
N TRP A 421 -13.36 -12.42 28.43
CA TRP A 421 -12.58 -12.23 27.21
C TRP A 421 -11.30 -13.03 27.18
N GLU A 422 -10.60 -13.12 28.32
CA GLU A 422 -9.35 -13.86 28.43
C GLU A 422 -9.53 -15.31 28.01
N LYS A 423 -10.49 -16.02 28.56
CA LYS A 423 -10.77 -17.41 28.21
C LYS A 423 -11.26 -17.54 26.78
N GLN A 424 -12.16 -16.63 26.35
CA GLN A 424 -12.77 -16.65 25.01
C GLN A 424 -11.74 -16.51 23.89
N PHE A 425 -10.74 -15.64 24.06
CA PHE A 425 -9.73 -15.42 23.02
C PHE A 425 -8.56 -16.38 23.11
N ARG A 426 -8.27 -16.94 24.29
CA ARG A 426 -7.17 -17.93 24.44
C ARG A 426 -7.56 -19.33 24.07
N ILE A 427 -8.82 -19.73 24.29
CA ILE A 427 -9.31 -21.09 24.00
C ILE A 427 -10.42 -20.99 22.98
N ALA A 428 -10.12 -21.37 21.74
CA ALA A 428 -11.09 -21.25 20.65
C ALA A 428 -10.93 -22.38 19.61
N ALA A 429 -12.00 -22.60 18.86
CA ALA A 429 -12.00 -23.46 17.69
C ALA A 429 -11.85 -22.61 16.42
N TYR A 430 -10.97 -23.04 15.54
CA TYR A 430 -10.63 -22.33 14.30
C TYR A 430 -11.01 -23.14 13.07
N LYS A 431 -11.74 -22.52 12.16
CA LYS A 431 -12.17 -23.17 10.92
C LYS A 431 -11.04 -23.23 9.89
N ALA A 432 -11.12 -24.27 9.04
CA ALA A 432 -10.24 -24.36 7.89
C ALA A 432 -10.63 -23.38 6.79
N TYR A 433 -9.63 -22.91 6.07
CA TYR A 433 -9.74 -22.16 4.82
C TYR A 433 -9.20 -22.97 3.67
N SER A 434 -9.64 -22.65 2.46
CA SER A 434 -9.18 -23.34 1.26
C SER A 434 -7.69 -23.06 1.04
N GLU A 435 -7.01 -24.02 0.46
CA GLU A 435 -5.68 -23.82 -0.08
C GLU A 435 -5.68 -22.59 -0.98
N ASN A 436 -4.74 -21.69 -0.73
CA ASN A 436 -4.68 -20.41 -1.40
C ASN A 436 -3.70 -20.43 -2.58
N ASN A 437 -3.63 -19.31 -3.24
CA ASN A 437 -2.54 -18.85 -4.03
C ASN A 437 -2.08 -19.71 -5.18
N TYR A 438 -1.97 -19.20 -6.36
CA TYR A 438 -1.29 -19.85 -7.50
C TYR A 438 -1.56 -21.37 -7.62
N ASN A 439 -2.46 -21.90 -6.81
CA ASN A 439 -2.93 -23.27 -7.00
C ASN A 439 -3.72 -23.35 -8.31
N ALA A 440 -3.91 -24.55 -8.79
CA ALA A 440 -4.59 -24.80 -10.06
C ALA A 440 -6.01 -24.19 -10.07
N TRP A 441 -6.69 -24.21 -8.91
CA TRP A 441 -8.02 -23.62 -8.77
C TRP A 441 -8.01 -22.10 -8.94
N ALA A 442 -7.19 -21.36 -8.18
CA ALA A 442 -7.12 -19.89 -8.25
C ALA A 442 -6.81 -19.44 -9.68
N ARG A 443 -5.89 -20.11 -10.35
CA ARG A 443 -5.57 -19.85 -11.77
C ARG A 443 -6.75 -20.12 -12.69
N SER A 444 -7.45 -21.25 -12.49
CA SER A 444 -8.60 -21.60 -13.31
C SER A 444 -9.74 -20.60 -13.15
N MET A 445 -9.91 -20.04 -11.95
CA MET A 445 -10.91 -19.02 -11.65
C MET A 445 -10.50 -17.61 -12.07
N GLY A 446 -9.24 -17.39 -12.42
CA GLY A 446 -8.73 -16.09 -12.82
C GLY A 446 -8.47 -15.16 -11.65
N ILE A 447 -8.22 -15.71 -10.47
CA ILE A 447 -7.80 -14.95 -9.30
C ILE A 447 -6.30 -14.66 -9.40
N GLY A 448 -5.93 -13.39 -9.33
CA GLY A 448 -4.56 -12.96 -9.53
C GLY A 448 -3.69 -12.91 -8.28
N TYR A 449 -4.30 -12.89 -7.11
CA TYR A 449 -3.63 -12.67 -5.84
C TYR A 449 -3.91 -13.76 -4.81
N ASP A 450 -3.04 -13.78 -3.80
CA ASP A 450 -3.08 -14.78 -2.76
C ASP A 450 -4.20 -14.50 -1.75
N TYR A 451 -4.98 -15.52 -1.49
CA TYR A 451 -5.83 -15.58 -0.31
C TYR A 451 -5.10 -16.35 0.81
N GLY A 452 -5.50 -16.16 2.05
CA GLY A 452 -5.21 -17.16 3.08
C GLY A 452 -4.12 -16.82 4.08
N SER A 453 -3.60 -15.59 4.10
CA SER A 453 -2.92 -15.07 5.29
C SER A 453 -3.93 -14.41 6.23
N MET A 454 -3.58 -14.28 7.51
CA MET A 454 -4.43 -13.64 8.53
C MET A 454 -5.87 -14.18 8.63
N THR A 455 -6.09 -15.45 8.29
CA THR A 455 -7.44 -16.02 8.11
C THR A 455 -8.27 -16.09 9.39
N ASN A 456 -7.65 -16.47 10.50
CA ASN A 456 -8.32 -16.56 11.79
C ASN A 456 -7.58 -15.72 12.84
N PRO A 457 -8.01 -14.50 13.11
CA PRO A 457 -7.52 -13.72 14.25
C PRO A 457 -7.79 -14.46 15.57
N THR A 458 -6.86 -14.38 16.51
CA THR A 458 -7.02 -15.01 17.82
C THR A 458 -7.46 -14.04 18.91
N GLY A 459 -7.18 -12.75 18.73
CA GLY A 459 -7.37 -11.73 19.77
C GLY A 459 -6.25 -11.73 20.81
N VAL A 460 -5.17 -12.46 20.56
CA VAL A 460 -3.94 -12.43 21.36
C VAL A 460 -2.88 -11.65 20.61
N THR A 461 -2.15 -10.79 21.31
CA THR A 461 -0.98 -10.06 20.79
C THR A 461 0.23 -10.42 21.64
N ALA A 462 1.29 -10.88 20.97
CA ALA A 462 2.57 -11.12 21.61
C ALA A 462 3.42 -9.85 21.52
N ARG A 463 3.91 -9.35 22.66
CA ARG A 463 4.84 -8.22 22.71
C ARG A 463 6.28 -8.72 22.54
N ASP A 464 7.18 -7.80 22.32
CA ASP A 464 8.60 -8.15 22.18
C ASP A 464 9.11 -8.96 23.38
N GLY A 465 9.71 -10.12 23.11
CA GLY A 465 10.21 -11.02 24.14
C GLY A 465 9.17 -11.93 24.80
N GLU A 466 7.87 -11.78 24.53
CA GLU A 466 6.82 -12.66 25.06
C GLU A 466 6.63 -13.89 24.18
N ASP A 467 7.06 -15.05 24.66
CA ASP A 467 6.90 -16.31 23.93
C ASP A 467 5.49 -16.87 24.11
N LEU A 468 5.06 -17.67 23.14
CA LEU A 468 3.74 -18.30 23.15
C LEU A 468 3.85 -19.80 23.42
N PHE A 469 2.98 -20.30 24.28
CA PHE A 469 2.71 -21.72 24.49
C PHE A 469 1.39 -22.05 23.80
N VAL A 470 1.45 -22.77 22.70
CA VAL A 470 0.29 -23.08 21.87
C VAL A 470 -0.01 -24.58 21.96
N PHE A 471 -1.19 -24.91 22.45
CA PHE A 471 -1.64 -26.29 22.61
C PHE A 471 -2.69 -26.61 21.53
N LEU A 472 -2.34 -27.48 20.59
CA LEU A 472 -3.25 -27.98 19.59
C LEU A 472 -3.96 -29.24 20.07
N GLY A 473 -5.30 -29.20 20.14
CA GLY A 473 -6.11 -30.27 20.71
C GLY A 473 -6.32 -31.48 19.80
N ASP A 474 -6.35 -31.25 18.51
CA ASP A 474 -6.81 -32.18 17.51
C ASP A 474 -5.67 -32.71 16.64
N ASP A 475 -5.89 -33.85 15.98
CA ASP A 475 -4.97 -34.37 14.97
C ASP A 475 -5.17 -33.57 13.66
N ILE A 476 -4.04 -33.17 13.06
CA ILE A 476 -4.07 -32.45 11.78
C ILE A 476 -4.36 -33.45 10.65
N PRO A 477 -5.37 -33.22 9.82
CA PRO A 477 -5.59 -34.05 8.64
C PRO A 477 -4.37 -34.07 7.71
N GLN A 478 -4.12 -35.21 7.06
CA GLN A 478 -2.92 -35.43 6.24
C GLN A 478 -2.76 -34.40 5.10
N ASP A 479 -3.87 -33.87 4.60
CA ASP A 479 -3.94 -32.89 3.50
C ASP A 479 -4.27 -31.47 3.99
N ALA A 480 -3.95 -31.19 5.24
CA ALA A 480 -4.12 -29.87 5.83
C ALA A 480 -2.84 -29.42 6.55
N THR A 481 -2.72 -28.12 6.72
CA THR A 481 -1.69 -27.50 7.55
C THR A 481 -2.34 -26.61 8.59
N VAL A 482 -1.78 -26.59 9.80
CA VAL A 482 -2.17 -25.68 10.88
C VAL A 482 -0.94 -24.96 11.35
N GLN A 483 -0.98 -23.63 11.31
CA GLN A 483 0.16 -22.79 11.65
C GLN A 483 -0.27 -21.63 12.53
N ILE A 484 0.62 -21.16 13.39
CA ILE A 484 0.52 -19.80 13.93
C ILE A 484 1.18 -18.86 12.94
N GLU A 485 0.55 -17.74 12.68
CA GLU A 485 1.09 -16.61 11.94
C GLU A 485 1.22 -15.43 12.89
N LEU A 486 2.44 -14.84 12.97
CA LEU A 486 2.72 -13.63 13.74
C LEU A 486 2.80 -12.44 12.81
N VAL A 487 1.87 -11.50 12.93
CA VAL A 487 1.72 -10.37 12.01
C VAL A 487 1.94 -9.05 12.74
N PRO A 488 2.99 -8.29 12.41
CA PRO A 488 3.17 -6.94 12.91
C PRO A 488 2.29 -5.94 12.15
N LEU A 489 2.01 -4.80 12.76
CA LEU A 489 1.33 -3.69 12.08
C LEU A 489 2.23 -3.09 10.98
N GLY A 490 1.63 -2.77 9.85
CA GLY A 490 2.27 -1.96 8.79
C GLY A 490 3.20 -2.73 7.86
N THR A 491 3.18 -4.05 7.85
CA THR A 491 3.99 -4.86 6.92
C THR A 491 3.20 -5.28 5.67
N ARG A 492 3.88 -5.28 4.52
CA ARG A 492 3.36 -5.80 3.25
C ARG A 492 3.36 -7.32 3.17
N SER A 493 4.25 -7.96 3.89
CA SER A 493 4.41 -9.41 3.84
C SER A 493 3.46 -10.07 4.81
N ALA A 494 3.00 -11.26 4.46
CA ALA A 494 2.46 -12.20 5.42
C ALA A 494 3.40 -12.28 6.62
N GLY A 495 2.83 -12.54 7.79
CA GLY A 495 3.60 -12.72 9.02
C GLY A 495 4.52 -13.93 8.96
N LYS A 496 5.21 -14.16 10.04
CA LYS A 496 6.03 -15.36 10.23
C LYS A 496 5.14 -16.55 10.56
N TYR A 497 5.38 -17.68 9.90
CA TYR A 497 4.60 -18.90 10.03
C TYR A 497 5.33 -19.95 10.86
N TYR A 498 4.61 -20.55 11.80
CA TYR A 498 5.10 -21.63 12.65
C TYR A 498 4.15 -22.81 12.59
N SER A 499 4.59 -23.90 11.96
CA SER A 499 3.79 -25.13 11.86
C SER A 499 3.55 -25.75 13.22
N LEU A 500 2.30 -26.13 13.48
CA LEU A 500 1.89 -26.75 14.73
C LEU A 500 1.88 -28.26 14.61
N LYS A 501 2.08 -28.92 15.75
CA LYS A 501 1.80 -30.34 15.98
C LYS A 501 0.84 -30.48 17.16
N LYS A 502 0.14 -31.60 17.25
CA LYS A 502 -0.76 -31.89 18.38
C LYS A 502 -0.05 -31.79 19.72
N GLY A 503 -0.69 -31.18 20.69
CA GLY A 503 -0.15 -30.87 22.01
C GLY A 503 0.63 -29.56 22.04
N LEU A 504 1.63 -29.47 22.90
CA LEU A 504 2.42 -28.24 23.13
C LEU A 504 3.30 -27.88 21.93
N ASN A 505 3.22 -26.64 21.53
CA ASN A 505 4.17 -25.96 20.65
C ASN A 505 4.69 -24.71 21.38
N ILE A 506 5.96 -24.38 21.23
CA ILE A 506 6.58 -23.19 21.81
C ILE A 506 7.04 -22.31 20.68
N ILE A 507 6.55 -21.08 20.66
CA ILE A 507 6.82 -20.10 19.60
C ILE A 507 7.52 -18.91 20.23
N LEU A 508 8.77 -18.69 19.84
CA LEU A 508 9.51 -17.50 20.23
C LEU A 508 8.99 -16.30 19.45
N ASN A 509 8.74 -15.20 20.14
CA ASN A 509 8.27 -13.97 19.54
C ASN A 509 9.31 -12.85 19.68
N GLN A 510 9.43 -12.05 18.64
CA GLN A 510 10.22 -10.83 18.60
C GLN A 510 9.39 -9.71 17.94
N GLY A 511 9.37 -8.54 18.56
CA GLY A 511 8.50 -7.45 18.18
C GLY A 511 7.06 -7.62 18.67
N GLU A 512 6.21 -6.63 18.39
CA GLU A 512 4.79 -6.71 18.71
C GLU A 512 4.04 -7.28 17.51
N ASN A 513 3.40 -8.44 17.71
CA ASN A 513 2.72 -9.17 16.66
C ASN A 513 1.32 -9.61 17.10
N ASN A 514 0.34 -9.40 16.23
CA ASN A 514 -0.96 -10.06 16.38
C ASN A 514 -0.83 -11.54 15.97
N VAL A 515 -1.48 -12.40 16.73
CA VAL A 515 -1.43 -13.85 16.53
C VAL A 515 -2.63 -14.32 15.72
N PHE A 516 -2.36 -15.03 14.64
CA PHE A 516 -3.38 -15.66 13.79
C PHE A 516 -3.18 -17.17 13.74
N VAL A 517 -4.26 -17.89 13.48
CA VAL A 517 -4.22 -19.32 13.17
C VAL A 517 -4.50 -19.50 11.69
N ASN A 518 -3.53 -19.97 10.95
CA ASN A 518 -3.72 -20.39 9.58
C ASN A 518 -3.97 -21.89 9.55
N TYR A 519 -5.24 -22.24 9.40
CA TYR A 519 -5.67 -23.61 9.16
C TYR A 519 -6.11 -23.71 7.71
N ILE A 520 -5.26 -24.33 6.89
CA ILE A 520 -5.45 -24.45 5.44
C ILE A 520 -5.64 -25.91 5.10
N GLY A 521 -6.72 -26.21 4.39
CA GLY A 521 -7.06 -27.55 3.98
C GLY A 521 -7.45 -27.61 2.50
N ARG A 522 -7.37 -28.78 1.91
CA ARG A 522 -7.77 -29.01 0.53
C ARG A 522 -9.30 -29.16 0.46
N THR A 523 -10.00 -28.02 0.57
CA THR A 523 -11.47 -27.98 0.47
C THR A 523 -11.97 -28.08 -0.96
N TYR A 524 -11.12 -27.73 -1.94
CA TYR A 524 -11.41 -27.77 -3.37
C TYR A 524 -10.31 -28.46 -4.16
N ASP A 525 -10.70 -29.09 -5.26
CA ASP A 525 -9.80 -29.59 -6.29
C ASP A 525 -10.36 -29.28 -7.67
N ASN A 526 -9.61 -28.51 -8.46
CA ASN A 526 -10.00 -28.11 -9.81
C ASN A 526 -11.43 -27.54 -9.91
N GLY A 527 -11.80 -26.68 -8.97
CA GLY A 527 -13.12 -26.04 -8.93
C GLY A 527 -14.25 -26.92 -8.39
N LYS A 528 -13.94 -28.12 -7.90
CA LYS A 528 -14.92 -28.98 -7.26
C LYS A 528 -14.74 -28.98 -5.75
N TYR A 529 -15.84 -28.78 -5.03
CA TYR A 529 -15.89 -28.97 -3.60
C TYR A 529 -15.57 -30.43 -3.23
N LEU A 530 -14.64 -30.61 -2.31
CA LEU A 530 -14.24 -31.92 -1.81
C LEU A 530 -14.87 -32.23 -0.44
N ARG A 531 -14.59 -31.37 0.54
CA ARG A 531 -14.96 -31.58 1.92
C ARG A 531 -14.84 -30.33 2.78
N ASP A 532 -15.54 -30.35 3.92
CA ASP A 532 -15.28 -29.46 5.07
C ASP A 532 -14.34 -30.16 6.07
N TYR A 533 -13.56 -29.36 6.77
CA TYR A 533 -12.71 -29.80 7.87
C TYR A 533 -13.36 -29.43 9.20
N LYS A 534 -13.20 -30.29 10.22
CA LYS A 534 -13.59 -29.93 11.58
C LYS A 534 -12.75 -28.74 12.05
N PRO A 535 -13.35 -27.78 12.79
CA PRO A 535 -12.57 -26.74 13.44
C PRO A 535 -11.53 -27.33 14.40
N MET A 536 -10.33 -26.72 14.44
CA MET A 536 -9.25 -27.11 15.33
C MET A 536 -9.35 -26.38 16.66
N ASN A 537 -9.32 -27.14 17.76
CA ASN A 537 -9.29 -26.59 19.11
C ASN A 537 -7.86 -26.18 19.45
N ILE A 538 -7.65 -24.92 19.72
CA ILE A 538 -6.34 -24.35 20.06
C ILE A 538 -6.44 -23.51 21.32
N HIS A 539 -5.49 -23.71 22.23
CA HIS A 539 -5.31 -22.90 23.43
C HIS A 539 -3.96 -22.18 23.34
N ILE A 540 -3.98 -20.86 23.50
CA ILE A 540 -2.81 -19.99 23.37
C ILE A 540 -2.53 -19.30 24.70
N GLU A 541 -1.37 -19.57 25.30
CA GLU A 541 -0.87 -18.87 26.49
C GLU A 541 0.41 -18.09 26.14
N GLY A 542 0.76 -17.13 26.97
CA GLY A 542 1.72 -16.08 26.63
C GLY A 542 1.03 -14.92 25.89
N GLY A 543 1.75 -13.86 25.64
CA GLY A 543 1.19 -12.64 25.09
C GLY A 543 0.07 -12.06 25.97
N LYS A 544 -0.61 -11.04 25.48
CA LYS A 544 -1.74 -10.37 26.14
C LYS A 544 -2.95 -10.34 25.24
N VAL A 545 -4.14 -10.52 25.80
CA VAL A 545 -5.40 -10.43 25.07
C VAL A 545 -5.63 -8.97 24.61
N ASN A 546 -5.81 -8.80 23.31
CA ASN A 546 -6.15 -7.54 22.63
C ASN A 546 -7.61 -7.55 22.12
N GLY A 547 -8.18 -8.74 21.96
CA GLY A 547 -9.46 -8.93 21.32
C GLY A 547 -9.42 -8.76 19.80
N TYR A 548 -10.53 -9.04 19.18
CA TYR A 548 -10.82 -8.73 17.77
C TYR A 548 -12.32 -8.73 17.55
N PHE A 549 -12.76 -8.04 16.50
CA PHE A 549 -14.17 -8.00 16.14
C PHE A 549 -14.47 -8.98 15.01
N ASP A 550 -15.50 -9.82 15.17
CA ASP A 550 -15.84 -10.87 14.20
C ASP A 550 -17.34 -10.96 13.94
N LEU A 551 -17.77 -10.52 12.77
CA LEU A 551 -19.17 -10.64 12.37
C LEU A 551 -19.62 -12.10 12.29
N THR A 552 -18.74 -13.02 11.90
CA THR A 552 -19.10 -14.44 11.74
C THR A 552 -19.36 -15.14 13.07
N LYS A 553 -18.91 -14.54 14.17
CA LYS A 553 -19.17 -14.96 15.56
C LYS A 553 -20.31 -14.20 16.19
N GLY A 554 -20.97 -13.31 15.44
CA GLY A 554 -22.11 -12.53 15.92
C GLY A 554 -21.76 -11.35 16.81
N ASN A 555 -20.54 -10.83 16.77
CA ASN A 555 -20.19 -9.63 17.52
C ASN A 555 -21.08 -8.45 17.12
N THR A 556 -21.48 -7.69 18.12
CA THR A 556 -22.33 -6.51 18.00
C THR A 556 -21.58 -5.22 18.28
N ASN A 557 -22.18 -4.07 17.97
CA ASN A 557 -21.61 -2.78 18.36
C ASN A 557 -21.47 -2.65 19.89
N GLU A 558 -22.31 -3.30 20.66
CA GLU A 558 -22.19 -3.35 22.12
C GLU A 558 -20.94 -4.13 22.56
N ASP A 559 -20.64 -5.25 21.90
CA ASP A 559 -19.40 -6.00 22.14
C ASP A 559 -18.17 -5.16 21.83
N TRP A 560 -18.20 -4.40 20.72
CA TRP A 560 -17.14 -3.46 20.36
C TRP A 560 -16.92 -2.38 21.44
N GLN A 561 -17.98 -1.78 21.92
CA GLN A 561 -17.90 -0.77 22.99
C GLN A 561 -17.38 -1.38 24.31
N LYS A 562 -17.80 -2.62 24.64
CA LYS A 562 -17.27 -3.35 25.81
C LYS A 562 -15.79 -3.67 25.67
N MET A 563 -15.32 -4.10 24.47
CA MET A 563 -13.89 -4.33 24.24
C MET A 563 -13.07 -3.05 24.47
N GLN A 564 -13.59 -1.89 24.04
CA GLN A 564 -12.93 -0.61 24.28
C GLN A 564 -12.90 -0.25 25.77
N SER A 565 -14.04 -0.32 26.46
CA SER A 565 -14.14 0.04 27.88
C SER A 565 -13.39 -0.91 28.81
N ASP A 566 -13.26 -2.18 28.42
CA ASP A 566 -12.48 -3.20 29.12
C ASP A 566 -10.96 -3.09 28.86
N GLY A 567 -10.54 -2.16 28.00
CA GLY A 567 -9.12 -1.93 27.68
C GLY A 567 -8.49 -3.01 26.82
N LEU A 568 -9.31 -3.75 26.06
CA LEU A 568 -8.81 -4.79 25.15
C LEU A 568 -8.15 -4.23 23.91
N VAL A 569 -8.58 -3.07 23.41
CA VAL A 569 -8.08 -2.46 22.18
C VAL A 569 -6.81 -1.64 22.49
N TRP A 570 -5.75 -2.31 22.92
CA TRP A 570 -4.51 -1.67 23.44
C TRP A 570 -3.30 -1.83 22.51
N ALA A 571 -3.21 -2.94 21.76
CA ALA A 571 -2.08 -3.22 20.88
C ALA A 571 -2.00 -2.20 19.74
N LYS A 572 -0.87 -2.13 19.06
CA LYS A 572 -0.72 -1.25 17.89
C LYS A 572 -1.75 -1.54 16.80
N ALA A 573 -2.03 -2.83 16.58
CA ALA A 573 -3.01 -3.28 15.60
C ALA A 573 -4.21 -3.96 16.24
N PHE A 574 -5.39 -3.72 15.68
CA PHE A 574 -6.64 -4.39 15.99
C PHE A 574 -7.17 -5.09 14.74
N ASN A 575 -7.74 -6.28 14.93
CA ASN A 575 -8.26 -7.08 13.82
C ASN A 575 -9.78 -7.03 13.77
N MET A 576 -10.31 -6.93 12.56
CA MET A 576 -11.74 -6.97 12.29
C MET A 576 -11.99 -7.99 11.18
N LYS A 577 -13.05 -8.76 11.30
CA LYS A 577 -13.33 -9.84 10.38
C LYS A 577 -14.79 -9.87 9.97
N GLY A 578 -15.01 -9.92 8.65
CA GLY A 578 -16.25 -10.31 8.00
C GLY A 578 -16.18 -11.74 7.49
N GLU A 579 -17.14 -12.13 6.68
CA GLU A 579 -17.14 -13.45 6.05
C GLU A 579 -16.06 -13.58 4.96
N LEU A 580 -15.82 -12.49 4.20
CA LEU A 580 -14.95 -12.45 3.03
C LEU A 580 -13.74 -11.52 3.20
N VAL A 581 -13.68 -10.75 4.27
CA VAL A 581 -12.60 -9.79 4.52
C VAL A 581 -12.06 -9.95 5.94
N VAL A 582 -10.75 -9.79 6.08
CA VAL A 582 -10.09 -9.61 7.37
C VAL A 582 -9.22 -8.36 7.31
N MET A 583 -9.29 -7.55 8.34
CA MET A 583 -8.61 -6.26 8.39
C MET A 583 -7.60 -6.23 9.54
N ASN A 584 -6.42 -5.66 9.29
CA ASN A 584 -5.38 -5.41 10.27
C ASN A 584 -5.07 -3.91 10.31
N MET A 585 -5.67 -3.20 11.25
CA MET A 585 -5.69 -1.73 11.29
C MET A 585 -5.13 -1.21 12.61
N PRO A 586 -4.58 0.02 12.66
CA PRO A 586 -4.15 0.61 13.91
C PRO A 586 -5.29 0.70 14.92
N SER A 587 -5.08 0.19 16.13
CA SER A 587 -6.10 0.20 17.19
C SER A 587 -6.65 1.60 17.49
N GLN A 588 -5.77 2.60 17.46
CA GLN A 588 -6.19 3.98 17.71
C GLN A 588 -7.10 4.49 16.59
N ALA A 589 -6.77 4.21 15.32
CA ALA A 589 -7.62 4.60 14.19
C ALA A 589 -9.01 3.93 14.25
N CYS A 590 -9.08 2.66 14.68
CA CYS A 590 -10.36 1.98 14.88
C CYS A 590 -11.22 2.69 15.94
N LYS A 591 -10.61 3.11 17.05
CA LYS A 591 -11.32 3.85 18.12
C LYS A 591 -11.75 5.25 17.67
N ASP A 592 -10.88 5.97 16.95
CA ASP A 592 -11.10 7.35 16.56
C ASP A 592 -12.15 7.48 15.45
N TYR A 593 -12.11 6.59 14.46
CA TYR A 593 -12.94 6.70 13.26
C TYR A 593 -14.19 5.83 13.28
N THR A 594 -14.21 4.77 14.11
CA THR A 594 -15.37 3.87 14.24
C THR A 594 -15.69 3.59 15.72
N PRO A 595 -15.97 4.60 16.54
CA PRO A 595 -16.19 4.39 17.97
C PRO A 595 -17.44 3.55 18.29
N VAL A 596 -18.43 3.52 17.39
CA VAL A 596 -19.74 2.87 17.63
C VAL A 596 -20.11 1.87 16.53
N HIS A 597 -20.01 2.23 15.25
CA HIS A 597 -20.59 1.51 14.13
C HIS A 597 -19.65 0.45 13.50
N MET A 598 -18.96 -0.33 14.34
CA MET A 598 -18.01 -1.34 13.86
C MET A 598 -18.68 -2.43 13.04
N LYS A 599 -19.86 -2.88 13.48
CA LYS A 599 -20.63 -3.90 12.79
C LYS A 599 -20.95 -3.47 11.36
N GLU A 600 -21.58 -2.33 11.21
CA GLU A 600 -22.02 -1.79 9.92
C GLU A 600 -20.82 -1.49 9.01
N LEU A 601 -19.73 -1.00 9.56
CA LEU A 601 -18.50 -0.77 8.78
C LEU A 601 -17.98 -2.08 8.18
N ILE A 602 -17.88 -3.14 8.98
CA ILE A 602 -17.39 -4.43 8.47
C ILE A 602 -18.39 -5.07 7.49
N GLU A 603 -19.67 -4.90 7.69
CA GLU A 603 -20.71 -5.31 6.74
C GLU A 603 -20.51 -4.63 5.37
N ILE A 604 -20.16 -3.34 5.35
CA ILE A 604 -19.84 -2.63 4.10
C ILE A 604 -18.61 -3.24 3.44
N TRP A 605 -17.52 -3.38 4.15
CA TRP A 605 -16.30 -3.97 3.62
C TRP A 605 -16.52 -5.39 3.08
N ASN A 606 -17.22 -6.22 3.83
CA ASN A 606 -17.57 -7.57 3.41
C ASN A 606 -18.44 -7.58 2.14
N SER A 607 -19.38 -6.64 2.06
CA SER A 607 -20.27 -6.52 0.90
C SER A 607 -19.56 -6.04 -0.36
N ILE A 608 -18.48 -5.26 -0.27
CA ILE A 608 -17.68 -4.89 -1.44
C ILE A 608 -17.11 -6.16 -2.09
N VAL A 609 -16.42 -6.99 -1.29
CA VAL A 609 -15.84 -8.26 -1.78
C VAL A 609 -16.94 -9.19 -2.30
N GLN A 610 -18.05 -9.31 -1.59
CA GLN A 610 -19.18 -10.15 -2.02
C GLN A 610 -19.71 -9.77 -3.41
N ARG A 611 -19.82 -8.48 -3.69
CA ARG A 611 -20.30 -7.98 -4.99
C ARG A 611 -19.35 -8.30 -6.12
N GLU A 612 -18.06 -8.17 -5.85
CA GLU A 612 -17.04 -8.51 -6.82
C GLU A 612 -16.99 -10.02 -7.07
N ASP A 613 -17.10 -10.83 -6.02
CA ASP A 613 -17.27 -12.27 -6.12
C ASP A 613 -18.53 -12.66 -6.93
N ASP A 614 -19.66 -12.01 -6.65
CA ASP A 614 -20.92 -12.25 -7.36
C ASP A 614 -20.78 -11.90 -8.84
N LEU A 615 -20.12 -10.77 -9.18
CA LEU A 615 -19.85 -10.41 -10.57
C LEU A 615 -18.96 -11.42 -11.27
N MET A 616 -17.98 -11.98 -10.56
CA MET A 616 -17.12 -13.06 -11.06
C MET A 616 -17.86 -14.39 -11.23
N GLY A 617 -19.07 -14.54 -10.70
CA GLY A 617 -19.86 -15.75 -10.70
C GLY A 617 -19.43 -16.76 -9.64
N PHE A 618 -18.66 -16.34 -8.64
CA PHE A 618 -18.15 -17.29 -7.62
C PHE A 618 -19.24 -17.88 -6.74
N ARG A 619 -20.32 -17.17 -6.51
CA ARG A 619 -21.42 -17.60 -5.64
C ARG A 619 -22.64 -18.11 -6.37
N ALA A 620 -22.81 -17.79 -7.65
CA ALA A 620 -24.03 -18.02 -8.39
C ALA A 620 -24.35 -19.51 -8.63
N ASP A 621 -23.35 -20.36 -8.77
CA ASP A 621 -23.55 -21.78 -9.11
C ASP A 621 -22.88 -22.76 -8.14
N LYS A 622 -22.54 -22.32 -6.95
CA LYS A 622 -21.91 -23.12 -5.89
C LYS A 622 -20.57 -23.78 -6.29
N ARG A 623 -19.97 -23.37 -7.40
CA ARG A 623 -18.64 -23.84 -7.83
C ARG A 623 -17.59 -23.48 -6.79
N ASP A 624 -17.94 -22.58 -5.88
CA ASP A 624 -16.97 -21.73 -5.24
C ASP A 624 -17.31 -21.45 -3.82
N LYS A 625 -17.41 -22.44 -3.07
CA LYS A 625 -17.24 -22.30 -1.64
C LYS A 625 -15.76 -22.13 -1.26
N CYS A 626 -15.00 -21.39 -2.08
CA CYS A 626 -13.78 -20.80 -1.57
C CYS A 626 -14.17 -19.94 -0.39
N ASN A 627 -13.93 -20.43 0.79
CA ASN A 627 -14.21 -19.71 2.03
C ASN A 627 -13.04 -18.82 2.42
N ASN A 628 -12.18 -18.47 1.47
CA ASN A 628 -11.02 -17.62 1.71
C ASN A 628 -11.45 -16.18 1.99
N VAL A 629 -10.61 -15.48 2.72
CA VAL A 629 -10.79 -14.08 3.04
C VAL A 629 -9.72 -13.24 2.33
N LEU A 630 -10.11 -12.05 1.90
CA LEU A 630 -9.19 -11.03 1.41
C LEU A 630 -8.71 -10.17 2.55
N ASN A 631 -7.44 -9.76 2.48
CA ASN A 631 -6.81 -8.96 3.52
C ASN A 631 -6.86 -7.48 3.19
N ALA A 632 -7.13 -6.66 4.21
CA ALA A 632 -6.98 -5.22 4.17
C ALA A 632 -6.06 -4.78 5.33
N THR A 633 -4.90 -4.23 5.00
CA THR A 633 -3.87 -3.91 6.00
C THR A 633 -3.48 -2.43 5.91
N ALA A 634 -3.35 -1.78 7.06
CA ALA A 634 -2.83 -0.42 7.12
C ALA A 634 -1.31 -0.41 7.01
N VAL A 635 -0.78 0.57 6.26
CA VAL A 635 0.67 0.74 6.01
C VAL A 635 1.06 2.21 6.09
N ASP A 636 2.36 2.48 6.23
CA ASP A 636 2.93 3.83 6.34
C ASP A 636 3.37 4.43 5.00
N HIS A 637 3.22 3.73 3.91
CA HIS A 637 3.71 4.12 2.59
C HIS A 637 2.67 3.85 1.50
N GLY A 638 2.92 4.39 0.29
CA GLY A 638 1.94 4.35 -0.80
C GLY A 638 0.72 5.23 -0.51
N TYR A 639 -0.38 4.99 -1.21
CA TYR A 639 -1.70 5.59 -0.91
C TYR A 639 -2.71 4.49 -0.59
N MET A 640 -3.29 3.86 -1.61
CA MET A 640 -4.01 2.60 -1.56
C MET A 640 -3.45 1.74 -2.68
N TYR A 641 -3.26 0.45 -2.45
CA TYR A 641 -2.73 -0.45 -3.47
C TYR A 641 -3.03 -1.91 -3.13
N ALA A 642 -3.01 -2.76 -4.14
CA ALA A 642 -3.13 -4.20 -4.01
C ALA A 642 -1.84 -4.91 -4.44
N THR A 643 -1.51 -6.00 -3.76
CA THR A 643 -0.42 -6.92 -4.12
C THR A 643 -0.80 -8.35 -3.82
N THR A 644 0.14 -9.27 -4.00
CA THR A 644 -0.02 -10.69 -3.68
C THR A 644 -0.43 -11.00 -2.23
N GLY A 645 -0.31 -10.12 -1.30
CA GLY A 645 -0.70 -10.36 0.11
C GLY A 645 -2.05 -9.77 0.50
N GLY A 646 -2.72 -9.07 -0.40
CA GLY A 646 -3.99 -8.39 -0.13
C GLY A 646 -4.00 -6.93 -0.55
N THR A 647 -4.84 -6.14 0.10
CA THR A 647 -4.99 -4.72 -0.15
C THR A 647 -4.42 -3.89 1.00
N TYR A 648 -3.86 -2.72 0.67
CA TYR A 648 -3.11 -1.90 1.61
C TYR A 648 -3.56 -0.46 1.59
N TYR A 649 -3.65 0.15 2.77
CA TYR A 649 -4.21 1.48 2.97
C TYR A 649 -3.24 2.32 3.80
N ASN A 650 -2.76 3.42 3.23
CA ASN A 650 -1.89 4.34 3.97
C ASN A 650 -2.62 4.91 5.19
N TYR A 651 -1.89 5.13 6.28
CA TYR A 651 -2.44 5.72 7.50
C TYR A 651 -3.22 7.03 7.25
N ASN A 652 -2.84 7.80 6.24
CA ASN A 652 -3.54 9.03 5.84
C ASN A 652 -4.94 8.78 5.25
N THR A 653 -5.24 7.57 4.80
CA THR A 653 -6.55 7.20 4.21
C THR A 653 -7.53 6.63 5.24
N LEU A 654 -7.05 6.28 6.44
CA LEU A 654 -7.86 5.58 7.43
C LEU A 654 -9.03 6.41 7.94
N GLY A 655 -8.88 7.73 8.02
CA GLY A 655 -9.97 8.65 8.36
C GLY A 655 -11.13 8.67 7.35
N ASP A 656 -10.93 8.07 6.18
CA ASP A 656 -11.94 7.85 5.16
C ASP A 656 -12.47 6.41 5.23
N VAL A 657 -11.59 5.42 5.11
CA VAL A 657 -11.98 4.01 4.93
C VAL A 657 -12.39 3.30 6.21
N LEU A 658 -12.04 3.81 7.39
CA LEU A 658 -12.54 3.33 8.67
C LEU A 658 -13.70 4.16 9.22
N ASN A 659 -14.11 5.23 8.56
CA ASN A 659 -15.21 6.06 9.02
C ASN A 659 -16.53 5.56 8.42
N TYR A 660 -17.43 5.05 9.27
CA TYR A 660 -18.74 4.55 8.83
C TYR A 660 -19.54 5.59 8.05
N ASP A 661 -19.59 6.85 8.51
CA ASP A 661 -20.37 7.91 7.84
C ASP A 661 -19.82 8.24 6.44
N LYS A 662 -18.53 8.05 6.22
CA LYS A 662 -17.90 8.19 4.91
C LYS A 662 -18.00 6.93 4.05
N MET A 663 -18.04 5.76 4.67
CA MET A 663 -18.10 4.46 3.99
C MET A 663 -19.54 3.99 3.70
N LYS A 664 -20.54 4.53 4.37
CA LYS A 664 -21.92 4.10 4.17
C LYS A 664 -22.36 4.18 2.72
N TRP A 665 -23.34 3.37 2.36
CA TRP A 665 -23.79 3.20 1.00
C TRP A 665 -24.16 4.51 0.30
N GLY A 666 -23.79 4.63 -0.96
CA GLY A 666 -23.98 5.84 -1.76
C GLY A 666 -22.86 6.87 -1.62
N ASN A 667 -21.93 6.70 -0.72
CA ASN A 667 -20.81 7.61 -0.54
C ASN A 667 -19.62 7.30 -1.46
N GLY A 668 -18.92 8.33 -1.91
CA GLY A 668 -17.79 8.22 -2.85
C GLY A 668 -16.56 7.48 -2.32
N THR A 669 -16.42 7.36 -1.00
CA THR A 669 -15.29 6.71 -0.34
C THR A 669 -15.20 5.20 -0.59
N LEU A 670 -16.32 4.56 -0.96
CA LEU A 670 -16.34 3.15 -1.36
C LEU A 670 -15.45 2.85 -2.57
N TRP A 671 -15.16 3.86 -3.38
CA TRP A 671 -14.38 3.69 -4.62
C TRP A 671 -13.01 3.05 -4.38
N GLY A 672 -12.24 3.58 -3.43
CA GLY A 672 -10.88 3.10 -3.16
C GLY A 672 -10.84 1.61 -2.78
N PRO A 673 -11.51 1.18 -1.71
CA PRO A 673 -11.57 -0.23 -1.36
C PRO A 673 -12.07 -1.14 -2.48
N ALA A 674 -13.08 -0.72 -3.24
CA ALA A 674 -13.57 -1.48 -4.40
C ALA A 674 -12.57 -1.53 -5.56
N HIS A 675 -11.73 -0.52 -5.71
CA HIS A 675 -10.65 -0.52 -6.68
C HIS A 675 -9.57 -1.53 -6.29
N GLU A 676 -9.13 -1.50 -5.03
CA GLU A 676 -8.05 -2.38 -4.59
C GLU A 676 -8.48 -3.86 -4.56
N PHE A 677 -9.69 -4.18 -4.08
CA PHE A 677 -10.22 -5.54 -4.18
C PHE A 677 -10.46 -5.95 -5.63
N GLY A 678 -10.87 -5.01 -6.47
CA GLY A 678 -11.04 -5.25 -7.91
C GLY A 678 -9.78 -5.78 -8.59
N HIS A 679 -8.58 -5.37 -8.15
CA HIS A 679 -7.33 -5.93 -8.65
C HIS A 679 -7.20 -7.44 -8.41
N ASN A 680 -7.80 -7.97 -7.36
CA ASN A 680 -7.83 -9.41 -7.11
C ASN A 680 -8.74 -10.16 -8.09
N HIS A 681 -9.75 -9.48 -8.66
CA HIS A 681 -10.80 -10.08 -9.47
C HIS A 681 -10.66 -9.84 -10.98
N GLN A 682 -9.86 -8.87 -11.41
CA GLN A 682 -9.83 -8.44 -12.82
C GLN A 682 -9.05 -9.34 -13.78
N GLN A 683 -8.34 -10.36 -13.29
CA GLN A 683 -7.32 -11.09 -14.06
C GLN A 683 -7.81 -11.70 -15.39
N LEU A 684 -9.08 -12.11 -15.47
CA LEU A 684 -9.63 -12.73 -16.68
C LEU A 684 -9.77 -11.74 -17.85
N PHE A 685 -9.99 -10.47 -17.57
CA PHE A 685 -10.16 -9.43 -18.60
C PHE A 685 -9.19 -8.27 -18.43
N ASN A 686 -8.18 -8.44 -17.59
CA ASN A 686 -7.08 -7.49 -17.47
C ASN A 686 -6.15 -7.64 -18.69
N THR A 687 -6.34 -6.83 -19.68
CA THR A 687 -5.43 -6.75 -20.80
C THR A 687 -4.13 -6.07 -20.38
N ALA A 688 -3.00 -6.57 -20.83
CA ALA A 688 -1.69 -5.98 -20.54
C ALA A 688 -1.67 -4.47 -20.88
N GLY A 689 -1.19 -3.66 -19.94
CA GLY A 689 -1.20 -2.20 -20.04
C GLY A 689 -2.52 -1.53 -19.65
N MET A 690 -3.48 -2.28 -19.08
CA MET A 690 -4.80 -1.78 -18.70
C MET A 690 -5.18 -2.10 -17.25
N THR A 691 -4.21 -2.38 -16.40
CA THR A 691 -4.43 -2.80 -15.00
C THR A 691 -5.24 -1.76 -14.23
N GLU A 692 -4.84 -0.48 -14.30
CA GLU A 692 -5.53 0.64 -13.65
C GLU A 692 -6.80 1.11 -14.38
N ILE A 693 -7.15 0.45 -15.47
CA ILE A 693 -8.33 0.77 -16.29
C ILE A 693 -9.43 -0.26 -16.09
N SER A 694 -9.14 -1.54 -16.33
CA SER A 694 -10.14 -2.61 -16.24
C SER A 694 -10.67 -2.80 -14.82
N VAL A 695 -9.84 -2.57 -13.81
CA VAL A 695 -10.21 -2.61 -12.39
C VAL A 695 -11.35 -1.65 -12.05
N ASN A 696 -11.42 -0.50 -12.71
CA ASN A 696 -12.47 0.49 -12.46
C ASN A 696 -13.88 0.00 -12.83
N MET A 697 -13.99 -1.13 -13.52
CA MET A 697 -15.26 -1.82 -13.70
C MET A 697 -15.89 -2.20 -12.35
N TYR A 698 -15.09 -2.76 -11.44
CA TYR A 698 -15.53 -3.14 -10.10
C TYR A 698 -15.90 -1.93 -9.26
N SER A 699 -15.07 -0.91 -9.25
CA SER A 699 -15.35 0.33 -8.53
C SER A 699 -16.65 0.98 -9.00
N ASN A 700 -16.86 1.07 -10.31
CA ASN A 700 -18.11 1.61 -10.88
C ASN A 700 -19.32 0.76 -10.51
N MET A 701 -19.21 -0.57 -10.56
CA MET A 701 -20.26 -1.51 -10.18
C MET A 701 -20.63 -1.37 -8.70
N VAL A 702 -19.64 -1.30 -7.81
CA VAL A 702 -19.89 -1.11 -6.37
C VAL A 702 -20.55 0.23 -6.11
N MET A 703 -20.07 1.29 -6.73
CA MET A 703 -20.68 2.63 -6.59
C MET A 703 -22.13 2.65 -7.13
N PHE A 704 -22.35 2.08 -8.28
CA PHE A 704 -23.69 2.00 -8.88
C PHE A 704 -24.66 1.22 -7.99
N THR A 705 -24.23 0.04 -7.52
CA THR A 705 -25.07 -0.84 -6.69
C THR A 705 -25.23 -0.34 -5.27
N SER A 706 -24.38 0.57 -4.78
CA SER A 706 -24.54 1.23 -3.49
C SER A 706 -25.62 2.34 -3.51
N GLY A 707 -26.25 2.59 -4.64
CA GLY A 707 -27.29 3.59 -4.81
C GLY A 707 -26.81 4.94 -5.35
N ARG A 708 -25.51 5.09 -5.66
CA ARG A 708 -24.99 6.31 -6.28
C ARG A 708 -25.54 6.46 -7.70
N VAL A 709 -26.01 7.65 -8.04
CA VAL A 709 -26.68 7.91 -9.33
C VAL A 709 -25.67 7.89 -10.47
N THR A 710 -24.46 8.40 -10.24
CA THR A 710 -23.40 8.46 -11.24
C THR A 710 -22.11 7.91 -10.73
N SER A 711 -21.46 7.11 -11.57
CA SER A 711 -20.11 6.62 -11.32
C SER A 711 -19.07 7.71 -11.59
N ARG A 712 -17.83 7.42 -11.22
CA ARG A 712 -16.70 8.30 -11.54
C ARG A 712 -16.42 8.34 -13.04
N SER A 713 -16.65 7.25 -13.75
CA SER A 713 -16.47 7.16 -15.20
C SER A 713 -17.45 8.05 -15.99
N GLU A 714 -18.68 8.19 -15.50
CA GLU A 714 -19.67 9.05 -16.14
C GLU A 714 -19.56 10.52 -15.69
N ASN A 715 -18.91 10.77 -14.58
CA ASN A 715 -18.74 12.09 -13.97
C ASN A 715 -17.29 12.62 -14.09
N CYS A 716 -16.54 12.20 -15.06
CA CYS A 716 -15.19 12.69 -15.31
C CYS A 716 -15.19 13.80 -16.39
N SER A 717 -14.19 14.65 -16.36
CA SER A 717 -13.94 15.61 -17.42
C SER A 717 -13.28 14.92 -18.64
N TYR A 718 -13.67 15.34 -19.82
CA TYR A 718 -13.10 14.89 -21.08
C TYR A 718 -12.83 16.09 -21.98
N THR A 719 -11.71 16.07 -22.67
CA THR A 719 -11.38 17.09 -23.68
C THR A 719 -11.40 16.42 -25.06
N ASP A 720 -12.22 16.92 -25.96
CA ASP A 720 -12.30 16.40 -27.32
C ASP A 720 -11.12 16.85 -28.20
N VAL A 721 -11.09 16.39 -29.41
CA VAL A 721 -10.01 16.71 -30.38
C VAL A 721 -9.93 18.16 -30.75
N ASP A 722 -11.02 18.90 -30.62
CA ASP A 722 -11.09 20.35 -30.90
C ASP A 722 -10.65 21.15 -29.66
N GLY A 723 -10.24 20.49 -28.56
CA GLY A 723 -9.82 21.13 -27.32
C GLY A 723 -11.01 21.58 -26.46
N LYS A 724 -12.25 21.24 -26.78
CA LYS A 724 -13.41 21.56 -25.97
C LYS A 724 -13.48 20.63 -24.77
N LYS A 725 -13.58 21.22 -23.58
CA LYS A 725 -13.70 20.51 -22.32
C LYS A 725 -15.16 20.22 -21.97
N TYR A 726 -15.42 18.99 -21.56
CA TYR A 726 -16.71 18.54 -21.07
C TYR A 726 -16.53 18.10 -19.62
N ASP A 727 -17.23 18.74 -18.72
CA ASP A 727 -17.21 18.42 -17.30
C ASP A 727 -18.59 17.91 -16.89
N GLY A 728 -18.63 16.72 -16.32
CA GLY A 728 -19.86 16.17 -15.80
C GLY A 728 -20.36 14.91 -16.48
N VAL A 729 -21.46 14.43 -15.95
CA VAL A 729 -22.12 13.18 -16.29
C VAL A 729 -22.60 13.20 -17.73
N CYS A 730 -22.68 12.11 -18.38
CA CYS A 730 -23.31 11.91 -19.68
C CYS A 730 -22.68 12.72 -20.85
N GLU A 731 -22.29 13.98 -20.61
CA GLU A 731 -21.59 14.79 -21.59
C GLU A 731 -20.22 14.23 -21.94
N SER A 732 -19.46 13.82 -20.91
CA SER A 732 -18.17 13.17 -21.12
C SER A 732 -18.30 11.85 -21.87
N ALA A 733 -19.31 11.04 -21.55
CA ALA A 733 -19.54 9.77 -22.22
C ALA A 733 -19.91 9.98 -23.69
N VAL A 734 -20.81 10.92 -23.98
CA VAL A 734 -21.23 11.24 -25.37
C VAL A 734 -20.07 11.84 -26.16
N ALA A 735 -19.31 12.76 -25.59
CA ALA A 735 -18.15 13.37 -26.25
C ALA A 735 -17.04 12.33 -26.50
N THR A 736 -16.75 11.46 -25.56
CA THR A 736 -15.81 10.36 -25.73
C THR A 736 -16.22 9.45 -26.87
N TYR A 737 -17.49 9.09 -26.94
CA TYR A 737 -18.01 8.28 -28.04
C TYR A 737 -17.87 8.99 -29.38
N ALA A 738 -18.28 10.26 -29.46
CA ALA A 738 -18.21 11.05 -30.67
C ALA A 738 -16.77 11.21 -31.19
N ASP A 739 -15.81 11.47 -30.30
CA ASP A 739 -14.40 11.52 -30.64
C ASP A 739 -13.89 10.18 -31.18
N ARG A 740 -14.31 9.07 -30.62
CA ARG A 740 -13.97 7.74 -31.13
C ARG A 740 -14.49 7.49 -32.53
N PHE A 741 -15.74 7.76 -32.73
CA PHE A 741 -16.37 7.57 -34.02
C PHE A 741 -15.69 8.41 -35.11
N ALA A 742 -15.40 9.67 -34.79
CA ALA A 742 -14.79 10.58 -35.73
C ALA A 742 -13.31 10.30 -36.01
N ASN A 743 -12.56 10.11 -34.93
CA ASN A 743 -11.10 10.08 -34.99
C ASN A 743 -10.55 8.66 -35.07
N LYS A 744 -11.42 7.67 -35.01
CA LYS A 744 -11.05 6.25 -35.14
C LYS A 744 -9.88 5.85 -34.23
N LYS A 745 -9.85 6.39 -33.03
CA LYS A 745 -8.84 6.04 -32.03
C LYS A 745 -8.87 4.54 -31.69
N LYS A 746 -7.73 3.98 -31.40
CA LYS A 746 -7.64 2.60 -30.95
C LYS A 746 -8.10 2.53 -29.49
N TRP A 747 -8.62 1.41 -29.08
CA TRP A 747 -9.25 1.18 -27.77
C TRP A 747 -8.40 1.62 -26.56
N PHE A 748 -7.09 1.61 -26.67
CA PHE A 748 -6.15 2.00 -25.61
C PHE A 748 -5.71 3.47 -25.65
N GLU A 749 -6.19 4.26 -26.60
CA GLU A 749 -5.77 5.67 -26.79
C GLU A 749 -6.66 6.68 -26.05
N TYR A 750 -7.61 6.21 -25.25
CA TYR A 750 -8.63 7.06 -24.62
C TYR A 750 -8.40 7.42 -23.17
N GLY A 751 -7.27 6.98 -22.60
CA GLY A 751 -6.97 7.14 -21.19
C GLY A 751 -7.89 6.32 -20.27
N THR A 752 -7.61 6.41 -18.98
CA THR A 752 -8.27 5.58 -17.97
C THR A 752 -9.79 5.63 -18.02
N TRP A 753 -10.36 6.80 -17.90
CA TRP A 753 -11.81 6.95 -17.78
C TRP A 753 -12.55 6.65 -19.08
N GLY A 754 -11.97 7.06 -20.20
CA GLY A 754 -12.56 6.80 -21.50
C GLY A 754 -12.62 5.29 -21.83
N THR A 755 -11.57 4.55 -21.58
CA THR A 755 -11.52 3.09 -21.84
C THR A 755 -12.35 2.31 -20.81
N THR A 756 -12.37 2.72 -19.53
CA THR A 756 -13.22 2.11 -18.49
C THR A 756 -14.70 2.12 -18.89
N GLN A 757 -15.16 3.16 -19.58
CA GLN A 757 -16.56 3.25 -20.01
C GLN A 757 -16.98 2.07 -20.90
N MET A 758 -16.10 1.52 -21.71
CA MET A 758 -16.40 0.35 -22.53
C MET A 758 -16.86 -0.83 -21.67
N TYR A 759 -16.11 -1.15 -20.65
CA TYR A 759 -16.46 -2.24 -19.72
C TYR A 759 -17.74 -1.94 -18.96
N TYR A 760 -17.86 -0.71 -18.48
CA TYR A 760 -18.99 -0.30 -17.68
C TYR A 760 -20.30 -0.22 -18.48
N LYS A 761 -20.27 0.18 -19.76
CA LYS A 761 -21.43 0.16 -20.67
C LYS A 761 -21.98 -1.27 -20.86
N LEU A 762 -21.09 -2.26 -20.97
CA LEU A 762 -21.51 -3.67 -21.04
C LEU A 762 -22.23 -4.10 -19.76
N TYR A 763 -21.72 -3.70 -18.60
CA TYR A 763 -22.37 -3.97 -17.32
C TYR A 763 -23.75 -3.30 -17.23
N LEU A 764 -23.82 -2.02 -17.55
CA LEU A 764 -25.08 -1.28 -17.53
C LEU A 764 -26.13 -1.89 -18.48
N MET A 765 -25.71 -2.23 -19.69
CA MET A 765 -26.61 -2.73 -20.73
C MET A 765 -27.23 -4.06 -20.38
N PHE A 766 -26.44 -4.99 -19.87
CA PHE A 766 -26.89 -6.37 -19.64
C PHE A 766 -27.26 -6.60 -18.20
N HIS A 767 -26.37 -6.34 -17.29
CA HIS A 767 -26.52 -6.72 -15.89
C HIS A 767 -27.41 -5.73 -15.12
N ALA A 768 -27.09 -4.45 -15.18
CA ALA A 768 -27.79 -3.43 -14.39
C ALA A 768 -29.24 -3.20 -14.85
N THR A 769 -29.53 -3.38 -16.13
CA THR A 769 -30.89 -3.29 -16.66
C THR A 769 -31.74 -4.55 -16.39
N GLY A 770 -31.12 -5.64 -15.97
CA GLY A 770 -31.78 -6.93 -15.87
C GLY A 770 -32.06 -7.61 -17.20
N LEU A 771 -31.45 -7.15 -18.29
CA LEU A 771 -31.60 -7.79 -19.61
C LEU A 771 -30.98 -9.20 -19.60
N ASP A 772 -29.83 -9.34 -18.97
CA ASP A 772 -29.15 -10.61 -18.70
C ASP A 772 -28.23 -10.44 -17.48
N ASP A 773 -28.73 -10.74 -16.32
CA ASP A 773 -27.97 -10.66 -15.06
C ASP A 773 -26.82 -11.71 -14.97
N GLN A 774 -26.81 -12.67 -15.89
CA GLN A 774 -25.75 -13.67 -16.03
C GLN A 774 -24.71 -13.32 -17.11
N PHE A 775 -24.80 -12.14 -17.71
CA PHE A 775 -23.92 -11.76 -18.82
C PHE A 775 -22.44 -11.84 -18.43
N TRP A 776 -22.06 -11.20 -17.32
CA TRP A 776 -20.67 -11.21 -16.87
C TRP A 776 -20.20 -12.62 -16.50
N HIS A 777 -21.03 -13.43 -15.84
CA HIS A 777 -20.71 -14.82 -15.52
C HIS A 777 -20.40 -15.63 -16.78
N LYS A 778 -21.26 -15.52 -17.80
CA LYS A 778 -21.07 -16.22 -19.08
C LYS A 778 -19.82 -15.72 -19.83
N CYS A 779 -19.57 -14.42 -19.77
CA CYS A 779 -18.37 -13.81 -20.36
C CYS A 779 -17.10 -14.35 -19.69
N LEU A 780 -17.05 -14.32 -18.36
CA LEU A 780 -15.90 -14.79 -17.60
C LEU A 780 -15.72 -16.30 -17.70
N ASP A 781 -16.79 -17.09 -17.75
CA ASP A 781 -16.72 -18.53 -18.00
C ASP A 781 -16.14 -18.84 -19.37
N TYR A 782 -16.52 -18.07 -20.39
CA TYR A 782 -15.90 -18.21 -21.70
C TYR A 782 -14.40 -17.93 -21.65
N LEU A 783 -13.98 -16.88 -20.95
CA LEU A 783 -12.57 -16.53 -20.78
C LEU A 783 -11.80 -17.57 -19.96
N ARG A 784 -12.44 -18.20 -18.96
CA ARG A 784 -11.83 -19.31 -18.20
C ARG A 784 -11.55 -20.52 -19.09
N LEU A 785 -12.48 -20.86 -19.96
CA LEU A 785 -12.36 -22.02 -20.87
C LEU A 785 -11.42 -21.79 -22.05
N HIS A 786 -11.30 -20.55 -22.51
CA HIS A 786 -10.55 -20.20 -23.72
C HIS A 786 -9.27 -19.42 -23.43
N ARG A 787 -8.90 -19.32 -22.15
CA ARG A 787 -7.67 -18.66 -21.73
C ARG A 787 -6.47 -19.33 -22.38
N LEU A 788 -5.60 -18.53 -22.95
CA LEU A 788 -4.37 -19.02 -23.56
C LEU A 788 -3.44 -19.56 -22.45
N GLU A 789 -3.22 -20.86 -22.44
CA GLU A 789 -2.33 -21.51 -21.47
C GLU A 789 -0.93 -20.89 -21.54
N GLY A 790 -0.33 -20.63 -20.38
CA GLY A 790 1.04 -20.16 -20.23
C GLY A 790 1.27 -18.67 -20.46
N GLN A 791 0.26 -17.88 -20.72
CA GLN A 791 0.40 -16.40 -20.79
C GLN A 791 -0.07 -15.80 -19.48
N GLY A 792 0.87 -15.65 -18.53
CA GLY A 792 0.64 -14.76 -17.40
C GLY A 792 0.43 -13.32 -17.89
N THR A 793 -0.25 -12.50 -17.13
CA THR A 793 -0.54 -11.10 -17.48
C THR A 793 0.70 -10.30 -17.88
N ALA A 794 1.87 -10.57 -17.29
CA ALA A 794 3.15 -9.96 -17.64
C ALA A 794 3.69 -10.35 -19.03
N ASN A 795 3.26 -11.51 -19.57
CA ASN A 795 3.66 -12.02 -20.87
C ASN A 795 2.52 -12.06 -21.88
N CYS A 796 1.34 -11.59 -21.50
CA CYS A 796 0.27 -11.37 -22.44
C CYS A 796 0.79 -10.41 -23.49
N GLN A 797 0.92 -10.89 -24.68
CA GLN A 797 1.19 -10.04 -25.82
C GLN A 797 -0.09 -9.28 -26.19
N GLY A 798 -0.75 -8.68 -25.30
CA GLY A 798 -1.89 -7.77 -25.28
C GLY A 798 -2.97 -7.96 -26.33
N GLN A 799 -2.57 -8.49 -27.44
CA GLN A 799 -3.26 -8.53 -28.71
C GLN A 799 -4.42 -9.51 -28.74
N LYS A 800 -4.28 -10.62 -28.02
CA LYS A 800 -5.27 -11.69 -28.04
C LYS A 800 -6.30 -11.51 -26.95
N ASP A 801 -5.90 -10.91 -25.83
CA ASP A 801 -6.77 -10.82 -24.66
C ASP A 801 -7.92 -9.87 -24.87
N TYR A 802 -7.73 -8.70 -25.47
CA TYR A 802 -8.81 -7.76 -25.72
C TYR A 802 -9.75 -8.22 -26.84
N LEU A 803 -9.24 -8.90 -27.86
CA LEU A 803 -10.06 -9.53 -28.89
C LEU A 803 -10.83 -10.72 -28.33
N LEU A 804 -10.19 -11.53 -27.49
CA LEU A 804 -10.85 -12.64 -26.80
C LEU A 804 -11.97 -12.15 -25.88
N PHE A 805 -11.72 -11.05 -25.15
CA PHE A 805 -12.76 -10.41 -24.34
C PHE A 805 -13.97 -9.96 -25.19
N ALA A 806 -13.73 -9.34 -26.34
CA ALA A 806 -14.80 -8.95 -27.26
C ALA A 806 -15.61 -10.15 -27.77
N MET A 807 -14.91 -11.23 -28.11
CA MET A 807 -15.56 -12.50 -28.50
C MET A 807 -16.40 -13.10 -27.35
N ALA A 808 -15.86 -13.08 -26.13
CA ALA A 808 -16.54 -13.56 -24.93
C ALA A 808 -17.83 -12.76 -24.67
N CYS A 809 -17.79 -11.45 -24.87
CA CYS A 809 -18.98 -10.59 -24.72
C CYS A 809 -20.08 -10.93 -25.73
N SER A 810 -19.72 -11.15 -27.00
CA SER A 810 -20.71 -11.58 -28.01
C SER A 810 -21.26 -12.98 -27.74
N TYR A 811 -20.40 -13.88 -27.26
CA TYR A 811 -20.83 -15.22 -26.83
C TYR A 811 -21.83 -15.14 -25.66
N ALA A 812 -21.51 -14.34 -24.65
CA ALA A 812 -22.35 -14.16 -23.47
C ALA A 812 -23.71 -13.52 -23.82
N ALA A 813 -23.69 -12.46 -24.61
CA ALA A 813 -24.89 -11.74 -25.05
C ALA A 813 -25.75 -12.52 -26.04
N LYS A 814 -25.18 -13.54 -26.72
CA LYS A 814 -25.81 -14.18 -27.92
C LYS A 814 -26.20 -13.14 -28.98
N GLN A 815 -25.42 -12.08 -29.09
CA GLN A 815 -25.65 -10.97 -30.03
C GLN A 815 -24.33 -10.59 -30.72
N ASP A 816 -24.46 -10.10 -31.95
CA ASP A 816 -23.34 -9.49 -32.67
C ASP A 816 -23.00 -8.13 -32.05
N LEU A 817 -21.93 -8.09 -31.27
CA LEU A 817 -21.40 -6.89 -30.66
C LEU A 817 -20.26 -6.24 -31.47
N SER A 818 -20.04 -6.70 -32.71
CA SER A 818 -18.92 -6.20 -33.51
C SER A 818 -18.99 -4.67 -33.75
N SER A 819 -20.20 -4.13 -33.97
CA SER A 819 -20.35 -2.68 -34.12
C SER A 819 -20.00 -1.87 -32.87
N PHE A 820 -20.30 -2.41 -31.67
CA PHE A 820 -19.90 -1.82 -30.40
C PHE A 820 -18.39 -1.78 -30.25
N PHE A 821 -17.72 -2.92 -30.43
CA PHE A 821 -16.26 -3.00 -30.31
C PHE A 821 -15.53 -2.23 -31.43
N GLU A 822 -16.11 -2.13 -32.61
CA GLU A 822 -15.61 -1.26 -33.68
C GLU A 822 -15.65 0.21 -33.25
N ALA A 823 -16.77 0.65 -32.65
CA ALA A 823 -16.91 1.98 -32.11
C ALA A 823 -15.88 2.26 -31.00
N TRP A 824 -15.55 1.27 -30.19
CA TRP A 824 -14.55 1.36 -29.17
C TRP A 824 -13.13 1.08 -29.65
N GLY A 825 -12.91 1.05 -30.97
CA GLY A 825 -11.57 1.03 -31.56
C GLY A 825 -10.80 -0.30 -31.46
N HIS A 826 -11.53 -1.44 -31.39
CA HIS A 826 -10.89 -2.75 -31.27
C HIS A 826 -10.35 -3.30 -32.61
N PHE A 827 -10.88 -2.86 -33.75
CA PHE A 827 -10.58 -3.47 -35.04
C PHE A 827 -9.65 -2.59 -35.87
N TYR A 828 -8.41 -2.47 -35.41
CA TYR A 828 -7.34 -1.75 -36.09
C TYR A 828 -6.07 -2.58 -36.12
N ASP A 829 -5.28 -2.37 -37.16
CA ASP A 829 -3.90 -2.84 -37.19
C ASP A 829 -3.10 -2.03 -36.16
N VAL A 830 -2.36 -2.73 -35.30
CA VAL A 830 -1.46 -2.13 -34.30
C VAL A 830 -0.07 -2.69 -34.55
N ASN A 831 0.90 -1.81 -34.70
CA ASN A 831 2.27 -2.20 -34.94
C ASN A 831 3.22 -1.44 -34.02
N GLY A 832 3.58 -2.03 -32.90
CA GLY A 832 4.56 -1.49 -31.97
C GLY A 832 4.07 -0.31 -31.12
N SER A 833 2.74 -0.13 -30.94
CA SER A 833 2.25 0.86 -30.00
C SER A 833 2.56 0.44 -28.56
N VAL A 834 3.13 1.36 -27.79
CA VAL A 834 3.45 1.12 -26.39
C VAL A 834 2.33 1.64 -25.51
N ILE A 835 1.81 0.79 -24.64
CA ILE A 835 0.86 1.13 -23.59
C ILE A 835 1.62 1.13 -22.27
N GLY A 836 1.60 2.26 -21.58
CA GLY A 836 2.21 2.41 -20.26
C GLY A 836 1.16 2.26 -19.17
N ASP A 837 1.43 1.35 -18.23
CA ASP A 837 0.71 1.20 -16.98
C ASP A 837 1.77 0.97 -15.89
N TYR A 838 1.79 -0.13 -15.15
CA TYR A 838 2.93 -0.48 -14.29
C TYR A 838 4.19 -0.83 -15.06
N SER A 839 4.03 -1.35 -16.26
CA SER A 839 5.12 -1.64 -17.18
C SER A 839 4.72 -1.29 -18.60
N ASN A 840 5.69 -0.96 -19.43
CA ASN A 840 5.43 -0.73 -20.83
C ASN A 840 5.13 -2.05 -21.55
N THR A 841 3.96 -2.12 -22.18
CA THR A 841 3.56 -3.25 -23.03
C THR A 841 3.52 -2.80 -24.47
N THR A 842 4.25 -3.50 -25.34
CA THR A 842 4.24 -3.21 -26.78
C THR A 842 3.17 -4.07 -27.46
N MET A 843 2.24 -3.42 -28.15
CA MET A 843 1.10 -4.05 -28.79
C MET A 843 1.33 -4.30 -30.28
N TYR A 844 0.91 -5.47 -30.71
CA TYR A 844 0.91 -5.86 -32.14
C TYR A 844 -0.40 -6.58 -32.45
N THR A 845 -1.21 -6.09 -33.34
CA THR A 845 -2.42 -6.73 -33.82
C THR A 845 -2.52 -6.63 -35.33
N THR A 846 -2.63 -7.76 -35.97
CA THR A 846 -2.76 -7.84 -37.42
C THR A 846 -4.23 -7.83 -37.84
N ARG A 847 -4.48 -7.43 -39.09
CA ARG A 847 -5.80 -7.46 -39.69
C ARG A 847 -6.44 -8.86 -39.63
N ALA A 848 -5.65 -9.92 -39.83
CA ALA A 848 -6.15 -11.28 -39.76
C ALA A 848 -6.75 -11.60 -38.39
N GLN A 849 -6.05 -11.21 -37.32
CA GLN A 849 -6.49 -11.47 -35.93
C GLN A 849 -7.79 -10.76 -35.59
N TRP A 850 -7.88 -9.44 -35.85
CA TRP A 850 -9.13 -8.76 -35.51
C TRP A 850 -10.29 -9.08 -36.48
N MET A 851 -10.01 -9.42 -37.72
CA MET A 851 -11.04 -9.92 -38.66
C MET A 851 -11.61 -11.27 -38.20
N GLU A 852 -10.77 -12.16 -37.67
CA GLU A 852 -11.22 -13.43 -37.11
C GLU A 852 -12.17 -13.20 -35.91
N ALA A 853 -11.78 -12.33 -34.98
CA ALA A 853 -12.63 -11.96 -33.86
C ALA A 853 -13.95 -11.31 -34.32
N LYS A 854 -13.91 -10.39 -35.26
CA LYS A 854 -15.10 -9.75 -35.84
C LYS A 854 -16.02 -10.78 -36.49
N LYS A 855 -15.46 -11.69 -37.29
CA LYS A 855 -16.21 -12.79 -37.92
C LYS A 855 -16.85 -13.74 -36.90
N PHE A 856 -16.16 -13.99 -35.79
CA PHE A 856 -16.72 -14.80 -34.70
C PHE A 856 -17.98 -14.12 -34.12
N MET A 857 -17.91 -12.85 -33.82
CA MET A 857 -19.04 -12.07 -33.27
C MET A 857 -20.23 -12.01 -34.23
N GLN A 858 -19.95 -11.84 -35.51
CA GLN A 858 -20.96 -11.77 -36.57
C GLN A 858 -21.72 -13.10 -36.83
N LYS A 859 -21.34 -14.19 -36.17
CA LYS A 859 -22.13 -15.44 -36.15
C LYS A 859 -23.41 -15.30 -35.35
N TYR A 860 -23.49 -14.33 -34.47
CA TYR A 860 -24.67 -14.07 -33.68
C TYR A 860 -25.59 -13.04 -34.36
N PRO A 861 -26.90 -13.07 -34.07
CA PRO A 861 -27.84 -12.08 -34.64
C PRO A 861 -27.56 -10.68 -34.12
N LYS A 862 -27.79 -9.68 -34.92
CA LYS A 862 -27.82 -8.29 -34.46
C LYS A 862 -28.95 -8.13 -33.47
N GLY A 863 -28.64 -7.46 -32.37
CA GLY A 863 -29.61 -7.21 -31.31
C GLY A 863 -29.64 -5.75 -30.86
N PRO A 864 -30.49 -5.41 -29.92
CA PRO A 864 -30.62 -4.04 -29.40
C PRO A 864 -29.34 -3.53 -28.71
N ALA A 865 -28.42 -4.40 -28.33
CA ALA A 865 -27.16 -4.05 -27.71
C ALA A 865 -26.23 -3.19 -28.58
N ASN A 866 -26.49 -3.07 -29.89
CA ASN A 866 -25.73 -2.18 -30.77
C ASN A 866 -25.81 -0.70 -30.35
N ASN A 867 -26.81 -0.32 -29.57
CA ASN A 867 -26.99 1.05 -29.07
C ASN A 867 -26.44 1.28 -27.67
N MET A 868 -25.82 0.27 -27.03
CA MET A 868 -25.37 0.35 -25.63
C MET A 868 -24.32 1.41 -25.35
N ILE A 869 -23.63 1.90 -26.36
CA ILE A 869 -22.65 2.99 -26.25
C ILE A 869 -23.23 4.30 -25.71
N PHE A 870 -24.54 4.47 -25.85
CA PHE A 870 -25.28 5.65 -25.37
C PHE A 870 -25.94 5.44 -24.01
N ILE A 871 -25.83 4.26 -23.42
CA ILE A 871 -26.35 3.97 -22.10
C ILE A 871 -25.43 4.59 -21.03
N ASP A 872 -26.02 5.08 -19.95
CA ASP A 872 -25.33 5.63 -18.79
C ASP A 872 -25.89 5.06 -17.47
N ASP A 873 -25.29 5.42 -16.35
CA ASP A 873 -25.69 4.91 -15.05
C ASP A 873 -26.86 5.65 -14.39
N HIS A 874 -27.56 6.49 -15.13
CA HIS A 874 -28.84 7.07 -14.74
C HIS A 874 -30.03 6.14 -15.02
N ILE A 875 -29.79 4.96 -15.57
CA ILE A 875 -30.86 3.98 -15.78
C ILE A 875 -31.55 3.61 -14.48
N ARG A 876 -32.86 3.33 -14.59
CA ARG A 876 -33.63 2.85 -13.45
C ARG A 876 -33.12 1.49 -12.99
N ARG A 877 -32.95 1.35 -11.69
CA ARG A 877 -32.60 0.09 -11.04
C ARG A 877 -33.76 -0.43 -10.22
N THR A 878 -33.88 -1.74 -10.14
CA THR A 878 -34.72 -2.36 -9.10
C THR A 878 -34.15 -2.03 -7.71
N PRO A 879 -35.03 -1.93 -6.70
CA PRO A 879 -34.63 -1.44 -5.37
C PRO A 879 -33.49 -2.25 -4.78
N ALA A 880 -32.67 -1.51 -4.07
CA ALA A 880 -31.63 -1.94 -3.16
C ALA A 880 -31.12 -3.36 -3.39
N ILE A 881 -30.12 -3.47 -4.25
CA ILE A 881 -29.38 -4.73 -4.42
C ILE A 881 -28.69 -5.12 -3.11
N PHE A 882 -28.54 -4.16 -2.18
CA PHE A 882 -27.85 -4.38 -0.91
C PHE A 882 -28.61 -3.89 0.31
N PRO A 883 -28.55 -4.62 1.41
CA PRO A 883 -28.97 -4.09 2.71
C PRO A 883 -28.22 -2.79 3.03
N GLY A 884 -28.95 -1.74 3.36
CA GLY A 884 -28.39 -0.43 3.71
C GLY A 884 -28.05 0.50 2.54
N ALA A 885 -28.30 0.13 1.28
CA ALA A 885 -28.28 1.09 0.17
C ALA A 885 -29.27 2.22 0.45
N ALA A 886 -28.82 3.47 0.33
CA ALA A 886 -29.65 4.63 0.61
C ALA A 886 -30.85 4.69 -0.36
N PRO A 887 -32.10 4.63 0.16
CA PRO A 887 -33.28 4.82 -0.69
C PRO A 887 -33.27 6.25 -1.24
N GLY A 888 -33.62 6.44 -2.49
CA GLY A 888 -33.79 7.76 -3.08
C GLY A 888 -32.63 8.33 -3.86
N THR A 889 -31.49 7.64 -3.92
CA THR A 889 -30.40 7.98 -4.85
C THR A 889 -30.63 7.45 -6.25
N MET A 890 -31.67 6.64 -6.46
CA MET A 890 -32.05 6.10 -7.73
C MET A 890 -33.11 6.99 -8.40
N ARG A 891 -32.97 7.18 -9.69
CA ARG A 891 -34.00 7.87 -10.46
C ARG A 891 -35.14 6.91 -10.78
N GLU A 892 -36.23 7.03 -10.05
CA GLU A 892 -37.42 6.21 -10.25
C GLU A 892 -38.12 6.46 -11.58
N ASP A 893 -37.87 7.62 -12.20
CA ASP A 893 -38.43 8.07 -13.45
C ASP A 893 -37.66 7.57 -14.68
N PHE A 894 -36.49 7.03 -14.53
CA PHE A 894 -35.69 6.51 -15.62
C PHE A 894 -36.04 5.03 -15.90
N ASN A 895 -36.67 4.78 -17.02
CA ASN A 895 -37.37 3.54 -17.27
C ASN A 895 -36.52 2.52 -18.06
N GLY A 896 -35.38 2.17 -17.55
CA GLY A 896 -34.58 1.13 -18.14
C GLY A 896 -33.72 1.56 -19.32
N ALA A 897 -32.98 0.64 -19.88
CA ALA A 897 -32.04 0.88 -20.96
C ALA A 897 -32.75 1.39 -22.19
N VAL A 898 -32.72 2.66 -22.36
CA VAL A 898 -33.24 3.27 -23.56
C VAL A 898 -32.09 3.61 -24.48
N ARG A 899 -32.22 3.23 -25.70
CA ARG A 899 -31.17 3.22 -26.69
C ARG A 899 -31.50 4.23 -27.79
N VAL A 900 -30.49 4.95 -28.15
CA VAL A 900 -30.61 6.02 -29.11
C VAL A 900 -29.67 5.76 -30.26
N GLY A 901 -30.15 5.40 -31.38
CA GLY A 901 -29.35 5.27 -32.55
C GLY A 901 -28.33 4.14 -32.58
N THR A 902 -27.83 3.88 -33.74
CA THR A 902 -26.71 2.98 -34.02
C THR A 902 -25.55 3.77 -34.59
N MET A 903 -24.36 3.14 -34.70
CA MET A 903 -23.23 3.73 -35.39
C MET A 903 -23.58 4.26 -36.79
N GLY A 904 -24.44 3.54 -37.52
CA GLY A 904 -24.86 3.95 -38.86
C GLY A 904 -25.72 5.20 -38.89
N ASP A 905 -26.31 5.62 -37.77
CA ASP A 905 -27.18 6.80 -37.71
C ASP A 905 -26.41 8.13 -37.79
N PHE A 906 -25.08 8.10 -37.51
CA PHE A 906 -24.30 9.35 -37.48
C PHE A 906 -23.68 9.76 -38.82
N GLY A 907 -23.52 8.85 -39.73
CA GLY A 907 -22.85 9.13 -41.02
C GLY A 907 -21.40 9.53 -40.86
N SER A 908 -21.13 10.80 -40.64
CA SER A 908 -19.77 11.31 -40.40
C SER A 908 -19.70 12.14 -39.12
N TRP A 909 -18.44 12.40 -38.66
CA TRP A 909 -18.17 13.26 -37.49
C TRP A 909 -18.65 14.68 -37.68
N ASP A 910 -18.46 15.22 -38.87
CA ASP A 910 -18.93 16.58 -39.19
C ASP A 910 -20.46 16.66 -39.18
N GLN A 911 -21.12 15.62 -39.63
CA GLN A 911 -22.59 15.54 -39.54
C GLN A 911 -23.03 15.41 -38.09
N PHE A 912 -22.36 14.60 -37.27
CA PHE A 912 -22.65 14.47 -35.83
C PHE A 912 -22.50 15.81 -35.11
N LYS A 913 -21.38 16.52 -35.30
CA LYS A 913 -21.18 17.86 -34.73
C LYS A 913 -22.28 18.85 -35.15
N LYS A 914 -22.60 18.89 -36.42
CA LYS A 914 -23.64 19.75 -36.94
C LYS A 914 -25.00 19.43 -36.32
N ASP A 915 -25.29 18.15 -36.20
CA ASP A 915 -26.54 17.65 -35.66
C ASP A 915 -26.65 17.81 -34.15
N SER A 916 -25.58 17.66 -33.42
CA SER A 916 -25.56 17.75 -31.96
C SER A 916 -25.52 19.17 -31.40
N LEU A 917 -25.07 20.12 -32.17
CA LEU A 917 -24.92 21.53 -31.78
C LEU A 917 -26.04 22.43 -32.27
N GLY A 918 -26.97 21.92 -33.08
CA GLY A 918 -28.10 22.69 -33.65
C GLY A 918 -29.20 22.96 -32.62
N THR A 919 -29.96 24.01 -32.83
CA THR A 919 -31.20 24.28 -32.10
C THR A 919 -32.41 23.72 -32.86
N GLY A 920 -33.44 23.29 -32.15
CA GLY A 920 -34.69 22.82 -32.75
C GLY A 920 -34.71 21.34 -33.18
N TRP A 921 -33.82 20.54 -32.70
CA TRP A 921 -33.70 19.10 -32.96
C TRP A 921 -34.81 18.26 -32.36
N ALA A 922 -35.39 18.72 -31.25
CA ALA A 922 -36.51 18.08 -30.58
C ALA A 922 -37.62 19.08 -30.34
N VAL A 923 -38.84 18.62 -30.44
CA VAL A 923 -40.02 19.41 -30.08
C VAL A 923 -40.78 18.64 -29.01
N VAL A 924 -41.33 19.38 -28.06
CA VAL A 924 -42.32 18.80 -27.13
C VAL A 924 -43.62 18.66 -27.94
N LYS A 925 -44.03 17.44 -28.20
CA LYS A 925 -45.28 17.12 -28.89
C LYS A 925 -46.47 17.19 -27.96
N GLU A 926 -46.26 16.77 -26.73
CA GLU A 926 -47.34 16.68 -25.77
C GLU A 926 -46.78 16.87 -24.35
N GLU A 927 -47.49 17.64 -23.56
CA GLU A 927 -47.32 17.76 -22.13
C GLU A 927 -48.57 17.23 -21.44
N LYS A 928 -48.41 16.26 -20.55
CA LYS A 928 -49.50 15.67 -19.76
C LYS A 928 -49.15 15.70 -18.28
N THR A 929 -50.17 15.83 -17.45
CA THR A 929 -50.00 15.56 -16.02
C THR A 929 -50.63 14.20 -15.73
N VAL A 930 -49.78 13.21 -15.39
CA VAL A 930 -50.20 11.87 -15.02
C VAL A 930 -49.83 11.64 -13.57
N ASN A 931 -50.82 11.33 -12.74
CA ASN A 931 -50.62 11.11 -11.33
C ASN A 931 -49.86 12.24 -10.60
N GLY A 932 -50.14 13.48 -10.95
CA GLY A 932 -49.52 14.68 -10.39
C GLY A 932 -48.10 14.98 -10.89
N ARG A 933 -47.59 14.18 -11.85
CA ARG A 933 -46.28 14.39 -12.48
C ARG A 933 -46.46 14.90 -13.88
N ARG A 934 -45.66 15.91 -14.29
CA ARG A 934 -45.61 16.37 -15.66
C ARG A 934 -44.86 15.36 -16.51
N THR A 935 -45.45 14.89 -17.57
CA THR A 935 -44.89 14.01 -18.59
C THR A 935 -44.78 14.73 -19.90
N TYR A 936 -43.65 14.70 -20.51
CA TYR A 936 -43.39 15.32 -21.80
C TYR A 936 -43.13 14.24 -22.86
N THR A 937 -43.86 14.26 -23.95
CA THR A 937 -43.52 13.48 -25.11
C THR A 937 -42.72 14.36 -26.06
N MET A 938 -41.45 13.96 -26.30
CA MET A 938 -40.55 14.68 -27.15
C MET A 938 -40.39 13.94 -28.49
N GLU A 939 -40.39 14.66 -29.58
CA GLU A 939 -40.08 14.10 -30.89
C GLU A 939 -38.70 14.58 -31.33
N ALA A 940 -37.81 13.67 -31.65
CA ALA A 940 -36.57 13.96 -32.33
C ALA A 940 -36.87 14.20 -33.82
N LYS A 941 -36.46 15.36 -34.30
CA LYS A 941 -36.66 15.72 -35.72
C LYS A 941 -35.64 15.09 -36.67
N ASN A 942 -34.68 14.42 -36.13
CA ASN A 942 -33.56 13.85 -36.87
C ASN A 942 -33.13 12.52 -36.28
N SER A 943 -32.77 11.56 -37.14
CA SER A 943 -32.27 10.23 -36.70
C SER A 943 -30.92 10.27 -36.02
N HIS A 944 -30.21 11.39 -36.11
CA HIS A 944 -28.92 11.60 -35.50
C HIS A 944 -28.97 12.10 -34.06
N VAL A 945 -30.16 12.36 -33.50
CA VAL A 945 -30.32 12.73 -32.11
C VAL A 945 -29.99 11.54 -31.22
N VAL A 946 -28.98 11.70 -30.38
CA VAL A 946 -28.46 10.63 -29.51
C VAL A 946 -28.91 10.75 -28.04
N GLY A 947 -29.55 11.86 -27.70
CA GLY A 947 -30.04 12.09 -26.35
C GLY A 947 -30.63 13.47 -26.18
N PHE A 948 -31.31 13.67 -25.06
CA PHE A 948 -31.88 14.92 -24.64
C PHE A 948 -31.32 15.33 -23.28
N LYS A 949 -30.92 16.58 -23.16
CA LYS A 949 -30.55 17.19 -21.89
C LYS A 949 -31.62 18.16 -21.46
N ILE A 950 -32.10 18.04 -20.25
CA ILE A 950 -33.06 18.94 -19.66
C ILE A 950 -32.38 19.70 -18.54
N TYR A 951 -32.43 21.01 -18.63
CA TYR A 951 -31.88 21.93 -17.64
C TYR A 951 -33.01 22.65 -16.89
N ASN A 952 -32.81 22.92 -15.61
CA ASN A 952 -33.72 23.80 -14.89
C ASN A 952 -33.46 25.27 -15.25
N SER A 953 -34.30 26.16 -14.72
CA SER A 953 -34.17 27.60 -14.94
C SER A 953 -32.86 28.24 -14.45
N LYS A 954 -32.09 27.50 -13.64
CA LYS A 954 -30.74 27.91 -13.14
C LYS A 954 -29.61 27.36 -13.99
N GLY A 955 -29.89 26.70 -15.10
CA GLY A 955 -28.90 26.10 -15.98
C GLY A 955 -28.27 24.82 -15.45
N GLN A 956 -28.82 24.21 -14.41
CA GLN A 956 -28.33 22.93 -13.87
C GLN A 956 -28.98 21.79 -14.66
N LEU A 957 -28.15 20.82 -15.09
CA LEU A 957 -28.65 19.60 -15.74
C LEU A 957 -29.42 18.77 -14.71
N ILE A 958 -30.73 18.55 -14.99
CA ILE A 958 -31.61 17.79 -14.09
C ILE A 958 -31.99 16.43 -14.67
N TYR A 959 -31.86 16.26 -15.96
CA TYR A 959 -32.21 15.02 -16.63
C TYR A 959 -31.44 14.85 -17.92
N PHE A 960 -31.01 13.64 -18.18
CA PHE A 960 -30.48 13.22 -19.49
C PHE A 960 -31.19 11.94 -19.91
N ALA A 961 -31.76 11.97 -21.10
CA ALA A 961 -32.36 10.80 -21.73
C ALA A 961 -31.60 10.47 -23.01
N ASN A 962 -31.07 9.29 -23.09
CA ASN A 962 -30.41 8.74 -24.25
C ASN A 962 -31.30 7.70 -24.97
N THR A 963 -32.55 8.02 -25.10
CA THR A 963 -33.59 7.14 -25.64
C THR A 963 -34.23 7.70 -26.89
N LYS A 964 -34.57 6.84 -27.81
CA LYS A 964 -35.13 7.15 -29.10
C LYS A 964 -36.66 6.94 -29.16
N THR A 965 -37.32 6.63 -28.11
CA THR A 965 -38.78 6.43 -28.11
C THR A 965 -39.55 7.70 -27.96
#